data_5b67003805ca264bc4f9b25f710a1ebb
#
_entry.id   5b67003805ca264bc4f9b25f710a1ebb
#
_cell.length_a   1.000
_cell.length_b   1.000
_cell.length_c   1.000
_cell.angle_alpha   90.00
_cell.angle_beta   90.00
_cell.angle_gamma   90.00
#
_symmetry.space_group_name_H-M   'P 1'
#
loop_
_entity.id
_entity.type
_entity.pdbx_description
1 polymer ?
#
loop_
_entity_poly.entity_id
_entity_poly.type
_entity_poly.pdbx_seq_one_letter_code
_entity_poly.pdbx_strand_id
1 'polypeptide(L)'
;MRSALCFSLALGLAHAAQPPLLDRQLFFGDPEISAAQISPDGQYVAFLKPLHETRNVWVKKATEPFSAARPVTADKTRPIPGFFWSRDSKYILFAQDKAGDENFNVYAVSPSAAPATGSEVPEARNLTDAKGARAEIYALPRSKPDIIYVGLNDRDKAWHDLYEVKISTGQRTLLRKNTDRLTGWVFDLKDELRLATRSADNGDTEVLRVDADKFTKVYSCNVLETCAPLQFHKDGRRLYMITNKGAGADLIQLVLFDPETQKEEFVEKDPQGRVDMEEPLFSDVSDSLIATVYVNEKRTIYWKDKAYQADYEWLESQLPDKEIGFGSHTADEKLWLISATSDKEPGETYLFDRASRKLTLQYRIREELPRDALSPMKPVRYKSSDGLEIPAYLTLPKGLDAKNLPVLMFPHGGPWGRDNWGFNTLAQFWANRGYAVLEMNFRGSTGYGKKFLDAGNKEWVRKMQDDITWGVKYLVAEGIANPKRVGIIGGSYGGYATLAGVAFTPDVYSAAVAIVAPSNLITLMGSIPPYWEAARKVFNERMGDPNTPEGKKQLERQSPLNSAGKITTPLLVVQGANDPRVNKAESDQIVIALRDRNFPVEYLVADDEGHGFHRPVNNLALFAEAEKFLATYLDARYQETMTPEVAKRLSELRVDPKTVVLAKKVDAATIGLPVPDAAPKPGTYNYKASVAAGGQTIPLGISTEIRDENGAWTFVDTMKSPMGDAVDTAVVEKGTLLIRKRSVNQGPMSLETTYAGNSVTGKMTMGGKDTPISVDLGGPAFAEAAGAPFVIGCLPLKEGYAVTFRNFDLQKQKVKLLQLKVAALEQVAVPAGSFDAYRVEVTNPEDAAEKVTYWIAKDTRSVVKMAAVLPSMGGATLSAELQ
;
A
#
# COMPACT_ATOMS: atom_id res chain seq x y z
N MET A 1 -35.16 14.05 78.89
CA MET A 1 -35.03 13.03 77.83
C MET A 1 -35.16 13.74 76.48
N ARG A 2 -34.04 14.00 75.84
CA ARG A 2 -33.99 14.56 74.49
C ARG A 2 -33.34 13.47 73.58
N SER A 3 -34.13 12.87 72.72
CA SER A 3 -33.64 11.92 71.68
C SER A 3 -33.01 12.68 70.58
N ALA A 4 -31.72 12.45 70.30
CA ALA A 4 -31.01 12.91 69.12
C ALA A 4 -31.18 11.88 67.98
N LEU A 5 -31.87 12.27 66.90
CA LEU A 5 -31.92 11.53 65.69
C LEU A 5 -30.63 11.82 64.88
N CYS A 6 -29.77 10.81 64.71
CA CYS A 6 -28.66 10.85 63.76
C CYS A 6 -29.17 10.49 62.38
N PHE A 7 -29.24 11.47 61.46
CA PHE A 7 -29.40 11.23 60.02
C PHE A 7 -28.03 10.87 59.41
N SER A 8 -27.84 9.63 59.06
CA SER A 8 -26.73 9.17 58.22
C SER A 8 -27.03 9.52 56.79
N LEU A 9 -26.42 10.57 56.25
CA LEU A 9 -26.38 10.79 54.79
C LEU A 9 -25.44 9.75 54.17
N ALA A 10 -26.01 8.73 53.56
CA ALA A 10 -25.31 7.89 52.63
C ALA A 10 -25.14 8.66 51.33
N LEU A 11 -23.96 9.26 51.09
CA LEU A 11 -23.56 9.72 49.75
C LEU A 11 -23.34 8.49 48.87
N GLY A 12 -24.39 8.07 48.19
CA GLY A 12 -24.24 7.14 47.04
C GLY A 12 -23.43 7.81 45.96
N LEU A 13 -22.21 7.42 45.78
CA LEU A 13 -21.44 7.70 44.57
C LEU A 13 -22.25 7.09 43.39
N ALA A 14 -23.00 7.93 42.70
CA ALA A 14 -23.61 7.55 41.44
C ALA A 14 -22.48 7.25 40.44
N HIS A 15 -22.14 5.98 40.27
CA HIS A 15 -21.29 5.56 39.16
C HIS A 15 -21.99 5.99 37.87
N ALA A 16 -21.29 6.74 37.04
CA ALA A 16 -21.80 7.07 35.71
C ALA A 16 -22.03 5.77 34.95
N ALA A 17 -23.27 5.55 34.51
CA ALA A 17 -23.59 4.35 33.73
C ALA A 17 -22.73 4.25 32.49
N GLN A 18 -22.35 3.04 32.09
CA GLN A 18 -21.63 2.81 30.85
C GLN A 18 -22.44 3.39 29.68
N PRO A 19 -21.81 4.12 28.73
CA PRO A 19 -22.51 4.66 27.58
C PRO A 19 -23.21 3.57 26.76
N PRO A 20 -24.25 3.90 25.98
CA PRO A 20 -24.85 2.95 25.07
C PRO A 20 -23.80 2.37 24.12
N LEU A 21 -24.07 1.16 23.64
CA LEU A 21 -23.27 0.58 22.59
C LEU A 21 -23.48 1.39 21.30
N LEU A 22 -22.44 2.10 20.87
CA LEU A 22 -22.49 2.94 19.69
C LEU A 22 -22.42 2.12 18.41
N ASP A 23 -23.16 2.51 17.40
CA ASP A 23 -23.11 1.85 16.09
C ASP A 23 -21.72 1.95 15.50
N ARG A 24 -21.21 0.79 14.97
CA ARG A 24 -19.89 0.73 14.30
C ARG A 24 -19.81 1.66 13.08
N GLN A 25 -20.95 1.96 12.45
CA GLN A 25 -21.04 2.93 11.35
C GLN A 25 -20.49 4.30 11.74
N LEU A 26 -20.73 4.74 12.98
CA LEU A 26 -20.22 6.01 13.50
C LEU A 26 -18.70 6.08 13.55
N PHE A 27 -18.01 4.92 13.65
CA PHE A 27 -16.55 4.81 13.71
C PHE A 27 -15.92 4.53 12.34
N PHE A 28 -16.49 3.62 11.55
CA PHE A 28 -15.89 3.07 10.34
C PHE A 28 -16.57 3.47 9.04
N GLY A 29 -17.75 4.04 9.09
CA GLY A 29 -18.36 4.71 7.94
C GLY A 29 -17.53 5.94 7.54
N ASP A 30 -17.62 6.35 6.28
CA ASP A 30 -16.99 7.59 5.84
C ASP A 30 -17.65 8.80 6.53
N PRO A 31 -16.87 9.78 7.00
CA PRO A 31 -17.44 11.04 7.49
C PRO A 31 -18.13 11.79 6.35
N GLU A 32 -19.18 12.53 6.69
CA GLU A 32 -19.93 13.30 5.68
C GLU A 32 -19.04 14.31 4.96
N ILE A 33 -18.18 14.99 5.70
CA ILE A 33 -17.20 15.94 5.16
C ILE A 33 -15.86 15.71 5.88
N SER A 34 -14.77 15.74 5.10
CA SER A 34 -13.41 15.66 5.64
C SER A 34 -12.40 16.32 4.72
N ALA A 35 -11.20 16.57 5.24
CA ALA A 35 -10.02 17.01 4.48
C ALA A 35 -10.26 18.26 3.61
N ALA A 36 -11.02 19.23 4.09
CA ALA A 36 -11.27 20.46 3.33
C ALA A 36 -9.97 21.26 3.10
N GLN A 37 -9.86 21.82 1.90
CA GLN A 37 -8.78 22.72 1.50
C GLN A 37 -9.37 23.94 0.78
N ILE A 38 -8.89 25.15 1.15
CA ILE A 38 -9.20 26.38 0.43
C ILE A 38 -8.26 26.52 -0.76
N SER A 39 -8.76 27.01 -1.90
CA SER A 39 -7.91 27.28 -3.06
C SER A 39 -6.91 28.42 -2.77
N PRO A 40 -5.72 28.46 -3.40
CA PRO A 40 -4.73 29.52 -3.21
C PRO A 40 -5.28 30.94 -3.43
N ASP A 41 -6.26 31.12 -4.32
CA ASP A 41 -6.93 32.39 -4.58
C ASP A 41 -8.12 32.68 -3.66
N GLY A 42 -8.47 31.75 -2.76
CA GLY A 42 -9.56 31.89 -1.80
C GLY A 42 -10.98 31.80 -2.40
N GLN A 43 -11.13 31.44 -3.69
CA GLN A 43 -12.44 31.40 -4.33
C GLN A 43 -13.23 30.12 -4.09
N TYR A 44 -12.54 29.00 -3.85
CA TYR A 44 -13.13 27.67 -3.69
C TYR A 44 -12.69 26.99 -2.41
N VAL A 45 -13.55 26.08 -1.93
CA VAL A 45 -13.20 25.06 -0.93
C VAL A 45 -13.52 23.71 -1.55
N ALA A 46 -12.49 22.86 -1.65
CA ALA A 46 -12.62 21.46 -2.01
C ALA A 46 -12.54 20.59 -0.76
N PHE A 47 -13.18 19.43 -0.76
CA PHE A 47 -13.24 18.51 0.38
C PHE A 47 -13.58 17.10 -0.07
N LEU A 48 -13.35 16.11 0.80
CA LEU A 48 -13.78 14.73 0.59
C LEU A 48 -15.18 14.52 1.20
N LYS A 49 -16.05 13.91 0.41
CA LYS A 49 -17.41 13.51 0.80
C LYS A 49 -17.79 12.23 0.06
N PRO A 50 -18.57 11.32 0.68
CA PRO A 50 -19.07 10.14 -0.01
C PRO A 50 -19.93 10.49 -1.23
N LEU A 51 -19.72 9.75 -2.33
CA LEU A 51 -20.57 9.67 -3.50
C LEU A 51 -20.59 8.20 -3.93
N HIS A 52 -21.79 7.60 -4.09
CA HIS A 52 -21.92 6.17 -4.38
C HIS A 52 -21.13 5.28 -3.38
N GLU A 53 -21.23 5.59 -2.08
CA GLU A 53 -20.62 4.87 -0.97
C GLU A 53 -19.08 4.88 -0.96
N THR A 54 -18.47 5.77 -1.74
CA THR A 54 -17.03 5.92 -1.85
C THR A 54 -16.64 7.38 -1.71
N ARG A 55 -15.57 7.68 -0.97
CA ARG A 55 -15.09 9.06 -0.82
C ARG A 55 -14.58 9.62 -2.13
N ASN A 56 -15.13 10.75 -2.51
CA ASN A 56 -14.85 11.50 -3.71
C ASN A 56 -14.54 12.96 -3.40
N VAL A 57 -13.92 13.67 -4.33
CA VAL A 57 -13.65 15.11 -4.21
C VAL A 57 -14.88 15.90 -4.61
N TRP A 58 -15.28 16.82 -3.73
CA TRP A 58 -16.34 17.79 -3.95
C TRP A 58 -15.79 19.21 -3.89
N VAL A 59 -16.47 20.16 -4.50
CA VAL A 59 -16.08 21.57 -4.50
C VAL A 59 -17.29 22.48 -4.35
N LYS A 60 -17.10 23.61 -3.63
CA LYS A 60 -18.03 24.72 -3.56
C LYS A 60 -17.28 26.05 -3.69
N LYS A 61 -17.95 27.16 -4.00
CA LYS A 61 -17.35 28.48 -3.79
C LYS A 61 -17.17 28.72 -2.29
N ALA A 62 -16.10 29.43 -1.93
CA ALA A 62 -15.79 29.70 -0.52
C ALA A 62 -16.94 30.39 0.24
N THR A 63 -17.70 31.24 -0.44
CA THR A 63 -18.84 31.99 0.11
C THR A 63 -20.16 31.21 0.15
N GLU A 64 -20.24 30.07 -0.51
CA GLU A 64 -21.47 29.25 -0.57
C GLU A 64 -21.52 28.25 0.60
N PRO A 65 -22.72 27.80 1.03
CA PRO A 65 -22.84 26.73 2.01
C PRO A 65 -22.41 25.38 1.43
N PHE A 66 -22.11 24.38 2.28
CA PHE A 66 -21.77 23.03 1.85
C PHE A 66 -22.87 22.32 1.07
N SER A 67 -24.13 22.70 1.27
CA SER A 67 -25.27 22.18 0.50
C SER A 67 -25.25 22.57 -0.98
N ALA A 68 -24.50 23.60 -1.37
CA ALA A 68 -24.31 24.03 -2.75
C ALA A 68 -23.10 23.33 -3.43
N ALA A 69 -22.41 22.45 -2.71
CA ALA A 69 -21.25 21.73 -3.25
C ALA A 69 -21.66 20.73 -4.33
N ARG A 70 -20.75 20.51 -5.27
CA ARG A 70 -20.89 19.51 -6.32
C ARG A 70 -19.70 18.57 -6.38
N PRO A 71 -19.87 17.31 -6.78
CA PRO A 71 -18.78 16.40 -6.98
C PRO A 71 -17.93 16.78 -8.20
N VAL A 72 -16.65 16.53 -8.14
CA VAL A 72 -15.70 16.66 -9.28
C VAL A 72 -15.00 15.34 -9.61
N THR A 73 -15.22 14.31 -8.79
CA THR A 73 -14.83 12.93 -9.05
C THR A 73 -15.96 11.98 -8.68
N ALA A 74 -16.03 10.80 -9.30
CA ALA A 74 -17.08 9.80 -9.07
C ALA A 74 -16.55 8.37 -9.14
N ASP A 75 -15.49 8.08 -8.38
CA ASP A 75 -15.03 6.70 -8.22
C ASP A 75 -16.05 5.90 -7.40
N LYS A 76 -16.37 4.69 -7.86
CA LYS A 76 -17.39 3.81 -7.24
C LYS A 76 -16.78 2.66 -6.44
N THR A 77 -15.48 2.45 -6.57
CA THR A 77 -14.81 1.26 -6.06
C THR A 77 -13.68 1.56 -5.10
N ARG A 78 -12.97 2.66 -5.32
CA ARG A 78 -11.77 3.00 -4.55
C ARG A 78 -11.89 4.42 -3.98
N PRO A 79 -11.87 4.60 -2.65
CA PRO A 79 -11.89 5.93 -2.05
C PRO A 79 -10.70 6.77 -2.51
N ILE A 80 -10.92 8.03 -2.86
CA ILE A 80 -9.83 8.96 -3.12
C ILE A 80 -9.11 9.24 -1.79
N PRO A 81 -7.79 8.93 -1.68
CA PRO A 81 -7.09 9.06 -0.42
C PRO A 81 -6.82 10.51 -0.01
N GLY A 82 -6.68 11.41 -0.99
CA GLY A 82 -6.40 12.81 -0.77
C GLY A 82 -6.29 13.60 -2.07
N PHE A 83 -6.27 14.92 -1.95
CA PHE A 83 -6.15 15.84 -3.08
C PHE A 83 -5.40 17.10 -2.64
N PHE A 84 -5.02 17.94 -3.60
CA PHE A 84 -4.42 19.24 -3.37
C PHE A 84 -4.69 20.19 -4.55
N TRP A 85 -4.49 21.49 -4.35
CA TRP A 85 -4.70 22.50 -5.39
C TRP A 85 -3.46 22.73 -6.24
N SER A 86 -3.64 23.01 -7.54
CA SER A 86 -2.59 23.66 -8.33
C SER A 86 -2.34 25.06 -7.80
N ARG A 87 -1.12 25.59 -7.99
CA ARG A 87 -0.73 26.92 -7.47
C ARG A 87 -1.57 28.06 -8.05
N ASP A 88 -2.13 27.88 -9.25
CA ASP A 88 -3.00 28.89 -9.92
C ASP A 88 -4.50 28.68 -9.65
N SER A 89 -4.86 27.77 -8.75
CA SER A 89 -6.26 27.43 -8.38
C SER A 89 -7.12 26.86 -9.52
N LYS A 90 -6.53 26.57 -10.72
CA LYS A 90 -7.30 26.11 -11.87
C LYS A 90 -7.63 24.63 -11.84
N TYR A 91 -6.89 23.86 -11.04
CA TYR A 91 -7.03 22.41 -10.96
C TYR A 91 -6.98 21.91 -9.52
N ILE A 92 -7.77 20.87 -9.28
CA ILE A 92 -7.63 19.98 -8.15
C ILE A 92 -6.90 18.74 -8.65
N LEU A 93 -5.79 18.38 -7.97
CA LEU A 93 -4.98 17.21 -8.27
C LEU A 93 -5.23 16.14 -7.23
N PHE A 94 -5.27 14.88 -7.65
CA PHE A 94 -5.41 13.75 -6.74
C PHE A 94 -4.65 12.53 -7.27
N ALA A 95 -4.26 11.64 -6.36
CA ALA A 95 -3.63 10.38 -6.69
C ALA A 95 -4.62 9.22 -6.49
N GLN A 96 -4.59 8.22 -7.37
CA GLN A 96 -5.45 7.05 -7.29
C GLN A 96 -4.68 5.81 -7.71
N ASP A 97 -4.84 4.72 -6.93
CA ASP A 97 -4.36 3.38 -7.24
C ASP A 97 -5.52 2.49 -7.74
N LYS A 98 -5.24 1.26 -8.07
CA LYS A 98 -6.26 0.30 -8.48
C LYS A 98 -6.34 -0.85 -7.48
N ALA A 99 -7.49 -0.97 -6.80
CA ALA A 99 -7.78 -2.07 -5.89
C ALA A 99 -6.70 -2.30 -4.79
N GLY A 100 -5.96 -1.25 -4.41
CA GLY A 100 -4.94 -1.32 -3.36
C GLY A 100 -3.55 -1.78 -3.82
N ASP A 101 -3.25 -1.75 -5.12
CA ASP A 101 -1.96 -2.16 -5.69
C ASP A 101 -0.83 -1.13 -5.51
N GLU A 102 -1.15 0.05 -4.97
CA GLU A 102 -0.24 1.19 -4.75
C GLU A 102 0.47 1.73 -6.01
N ASN A 103 0.05 1.35 -7.21
CA ASN A 103 0.51 1.95 -8.45
C ASN A 103 -0.27 3.25 -8.72
N PHE A 104 0.00 4.26 -7.90
CA PHE A 104 -0.70 5.53 -7.96
C PHE A 104 -0.42 6.28 -9.25
N ASN A 105 -1.48 6.76 -9.91
CA ASN A 105 -1.42 7.75 -10.96
C ASN A 105 -1.94 9.09 -10.47
N VAL A 106 -1.45 10.19 -11.03
CA VAL A 106 -1.86 11.56 -10.70
C VAL A 106 -2.87 12.05 -11.72
N TYR A 107 -3.97 12.59 -11.22
CA TYR A 107 -5.07 13.13 -12.01
C TYR A 107 -5.26 14.62 -11.73
N ALA A 108 -5.80 15.34 -12.68
CA ALA A 108 -6.22 16.73 -12.53
C ALA A 108 -7.64 16.93 -13.03
N VAL A 109 -8.45 17.68 -12.27
CA VAL A 109 -9.81 18.07 -12.62
C VAL A 109 -10.01 19.56 -12.38
N SER A 110 -10.72 20.25 -13.28
CA SER A 110 -11.03 21.67 -13.07
C SER A 110 -12.21 21.83 -12.13
N PRO A 111 -12.09 22.68 -11.08
CA PRO A 111 -13.17 22.94 -10.14
C PRO A 111 -14.35 23.68 -10.78
N SER A 112 -14.17 24.35 -11.94
CA SER A 112 -15.20 25.10 -12.64
C SER A 112 -15.79 24.39 -13.86
N ALA A 113 -15.22 23.26 -14.30
CA ALA A 113 -15.70 22.56 -15.47
C ALA A 113 -17.10 21.98 -15.26
N ALA A 114 -17.92 21.97 -16.32
CA ALA A 114 -19.21 21.28 -16.33
C ALA A 114 -19.01 19.76 -16.34
N PRO A 115 -20.00 18.99 -15.87
CA PRO A 115 -20.00 17.54 -16.01
C PRO A 115 -19.81 17.13 -17.47
N ALA A 116 -19.04 16.06 -17.71
CA ALA A 116 -18.87 15.49 -19.03
C ALA A 116 -20.20 14.86 -19.53
N THR A 117 -20.36 14.75 -20.85
CA THR A 117 -21.57 14.18 -21.44
C THR A 117 -21.84 12.77 -20.91
N GLY A 118 -23.00 12.55 -20.27
CA GLY A 118 -23.36 11.26 -19.68
C GLY A 118 -22.69 10.95 -18.34
N SER A 119 -22.01 11.93 -17.74
CA SER A 119 -21.39 11.84 -16.41
C SER A 119 -22.01 12.85 -15.44
N GLU A 120 -21.94 12.55 -14.15
CA GLU A 120 -22.31 13.48 -13.08
C GLU A 120 -21.16 14.42 -12.66
N VAL A 121 -19.96 14.17 -13.18
CA VAL A 121 -18.71 14.90 -12.84
C VAL A 121 -17.97 15.34 -14.09
N PRO A 122 -17.11 16.38 -13.98
CA PRO A 122 -16.19 16.75 -15.07
C PRO A 122 -15.23 15.60 -15.41
N GLU A 123 -14.67 15.65 -16.60
CA GLU A 123 -13.58 14.74 -17.00
C GLU A 123 -12.31 15.05 -16.23
N ALA A 124 -11.77 14.05 -15.53
CA ALA A 124 -10.45 14.13 -14.89
C ALA A 124 -9.38 13.63 -15.87
N ARG A 125 -8.32 14.42 -16.05
CA ARG A 125 -7.17 14.06 -16.89
C ARG A 125 -6.18 13.24 -16.10
N ASN A 126 -5.79 12.06 -16.59
CA ASN A 126 -4.64 11.33 -16.06
C ASN A 126 -3.34 12.00 -16.55
N LEU A 127 -2.59 12.58 -15.63
CA LEU A 127 -1.35 13.31 -15.93
C LEU A 127 -0.15 12.38 -16.12
N THR A 128 -0.19 11.21 -15.52
CA THR A 128 0.92 10.26 -15.53
C THR A 128 0.70 9.09 -16.47
N ASP A 129 -0.53 8.65 -16.65
CA ASP A 129 -0.98 7.57 -17.54
C ASP A 129 0.04 6.42 -17.70
N ALA A 130 0.49 5.91 -16.55
CA ALA A 130 1.54 4.90 -16.48
C ALA A 130 0.99 3.62 -15.86
N LYS A 131 0.65 2.63 -16.72
CA LYS A 131 0.12 1.35 -16.27
C LYS A 131 1.16 0.56 -15.49
N GLY A 132 0.78 0.14 -14.27
CA GLY A 132 1.65 -0.64 -13.39
C GLY A 132 2.90 0.11 -12.94
N ALA A 133 2.87 1.44 -12.99
CA ALA A 133 3.90 2.31 -12.45
C ALA A 133 3.34 3.18 -11.33
N ARG A 134 4.20 3.58 -10.43
CA ARG A 134 3.90 4.46 -9.30
C ARG A 134 4.39 5.86 -9.62
N ALA A 135 3.53 6.84 -9.42
CA ALA A 135 3.88 8.26 -9.46
C ALA A 135 4.15 8.79 -8.05
N GLU A 136 5.15 9.66 -7.94
CA GLU A 136 5.46 10.44 -6.74
C GLU A 136 5.57 11.92 -7.11
N ILE A 137 4.93 12.79 -6.33
CA ILE A 137 4.98 14.24 -6.57
C ILE A 137 6.11 14.82 -5.73
N TYR A 138 7.09 15.43 -6.40
CA TYR A 138 8.24 16.03 -5.72
C TYR A 138 8.07 17.51 -5.42
N ALA A 139 7.44 18.26 -6.32
CA ALA A 139 7.22 19.69 -6.10
C ALA A 139 6.11 20.28 -6.97
N LEU A 140 5.55 21.40 -6.47
CA LEU A 140 4.64 22.29 -7.19
C LEU A 140 5.35 23.65 -7.30
N PRO A 141 6.00 23.94 -8.44
CA PRO A 141 6.78 25.15 -8.60
C PRO A 141 5.90 26.41 -8.54
N ARG A 142 6.38 27.46 -7.82
CA ARG A 142 5.67 28.73 -7.69
C ARG A 142 5.77 29.57 -8.97
N SER A 143 6.92 29.51 -9.63
CA SER A 143 7.19 30.25 -10.87
C SER A 143 6.49 29.67 -12.10
N LYS A 144 6.05 28.41 -12.02
CA LYS A 144 5.40 27.67 -13.11
C LYS A 144 4.11 27.01 -12.60
N PRO A 145 3.05 27.77 -12.32
CA PRO A 145 1.87 27.25 -11.62
C PRO A 145 1.05 26.19 -12.38
N ASP A 146 1.26 26.02 -13.70
CA ASP A 146 0.69 24.97 -14.56
C ASP A 146 1.60 23.73 -14.65
N ILE A 147 2.61 23.61 -13.79
CA ILE A 147 3.57 22.50 -13.79
C ILE A 147 3.55 21.78 -12.44
N ILE A 148 3.79 20.48 -12.48
CA ILE A 148 4.21 19.67 -11.34
C ILE A 148 5.47 18.88 -11.70
N TYR A 149 6.35 18.66 -10.72
CA TYR A 149 7.48 17.76 -10.85
C TYR A 149 7.12 16.38 -10.26
N VAL A 150 7.20 15.35 -11.10
CA VAL A 150 6.73 14.00 -10.77
C VAL A 150 7.82 12.98 -11.03
N GLY A 151 7.99 12.05 -10.11
CA GLY A 151 8.74 10.82 -10.31
C GLY A 151 7.86 9.72 -10.87
N LEU A 152 8.35 8.97 -11.87
CA LEU A 152 7.69 7.79 -12.41
C LEU A 152 8.66 6.62 -12.44
N ASN A 153 8.25 5.46 -11.93
CA ASN A 153 9.02 4.22 -11.99
C ASN A 153 8.57 3.30 -13.14
N ASP A 154 8.16 3.90 -14.27
CA ASP A 154 7.70 3.18 -15.46
C ASP A 154 8.84 2.45 -16.20
N ARG A 155 10.03 3.04 -16.26
CA ARG A 155 11.23 2.44 -16.81
C ARG A 155 11.87 1.39 -15.90
N ASP A 156 11.97 1.70 -14.61
CA ASP A 156 12.60 0.87 -13.59
C ASP A 156 11.74 0.88 -12.34
N LYS A 157 11.25 -0.28 -11.91
CA LYS A 157 10.29 -0.38 -10.78
C LYS A 157 10.88 0.04 -9.43
N ALA A 158 12.21 0.04 -9.30
CA ALA A 158 12.90 0.47 -8.09
C ALA A 158 13.16 1.98 -8.04
N TRP A 159 13.30 2.65 -9.18
CA TRP A 159 13.78 4.03 -9.26
C TRP A 159 12.90 4.91 -10.13
N HIS A 160 12.55 6.07 -9.60
CA HIS A 160 11.68 7.03 -10.26
C HIS A 160 12.51 8.01 -11.10
N ASP A 161 12.20 8.08 -12.40
CA ASP A 161 12.72 9.12 -13.28
C ASP A 161 11.98 10.43 -13.02
N LEU A 162 12.66 11.58 -13.07
CA LEU A 162 12.06 12.91 -12.84
C LEU A 162 11.48 13.51 -14.10
N TYR A 163 10.21 13.87 -14.06
CA TYR A 163 9.47 14.52 -15.14
C TYR A 163 8.93 15.89 -14.72
N GLU A 164 8.95 16.83 -15.65
CA GLU A 164 8.09 18.01 -15.64
C GLU A 164 6.77 17.64 -16.33
N VAL A 165 5.64 17.86 -15.66
CA VAL A 165 4.31 17.53 -16.18
C VAL A 165 3.45 18.76 -16.22
N LYS A 166 2.93 19.10 -17.42
CA LYS A 166 2.03 20.24 -17.61
C LYS A 166 0.61 19.85 -17.24
N ILE A 167 0.04 20.48 -16.23
CA ILE A 167 -1.28 20.12 -15.65
C ILE A 167 -2.38 20.31 -16.70
N SER A 168 -2.35 21.43 -17.43
CA SER A 168 -3.39 21.79 -18.41
C SER A 168 -3.48 20.85 -19.60
N THR A 169 -2.41 20.13 -19.95
CA THR A 169 -2.36 19.26 -21.15
C THR A 169 -2.02 17.82 -20.86
N GLY A 170 -1.40 17.50 -19.71
CA GLY A 170 -0.82 16.19 -19.42
C GLY A 170 0.51 15.93 -20.14
N GLN A 171 1.06 16.93 -20.84
CA GLN A 171 2.36 16.78 -21.50
C GLN A 171 3.46 16.53 -20.48
N ARG A 172 4.24 15.46 -20.70
CA ARG A 172 5.36 15.06 -19.84
C ARG A 172 6.69 15.32 -20.55
N THR A 173 7.64 15.91 -19.84
CA THR A 173 9.01 16.12 -20.31
C THR A 173 9.96 15.47 -19.32
N LEU A 174 10.77 14.51 -19.77
CA LEU A 174 11.79 13.89 -18.93
C LEU A 174 12.88 14.93 -18.60
N LEU A 175 13.05 15.23 -17.32
CA LEU A 175 14.12 16.12 -16.85
C LEU A 175 15.38 15.35 -16.48
N ARG A 176 15.21 14.22 -15.76
CA ARG A 176 16.34 13.39 -15.33
C ARG A 176 15.96 11.92 -15.35
N LYS A 177 16.80 11.12 -16.00
CA LYS A 177 16.77 9.66 -15.89
C LYS A 177 17.49 9.26 -14.61
N ASN A 178 16.84 8.48 -13.77
CA ASN A 178 17.42 8.02 -12.51
C ASN A 178 18.21 6.73 -12.71
N THR A 179 19.51 6.86 -12.97
CA THR A 179 20.47 5.74 -13.05
C THR A 179 21.39 5.68 -11.83
N ASP A 180 21.25 6.62 -10.90
CA ASP A 180 22.14 6.89 -9.79
C ASP A 180 21.52 6.55 -8.42
N ARG A 181 20.40 5.82 -8.40
CA ARG A 181 19.69 5.40 -7.18
C ARG A 181 19.20 6.58 -6.33
N LEU A 182 18.77 7.65 -7.01
CA LEU A 182 18.28 8.84 -6.35
C LEU A 182 16.92 8.57 -5.71
N THR A 183 16.75 9.07 -4.48
CA THR A 183 15.55 8.88 -3.65
C THR A 183 14.72 10.14 -3.49
N GLY A 184 15.23 11.31 -3.89
CA GLY A 184 14.52 12.57 -3.79
C GLY A 184 15.24 13.71 -4.51
N TRP A 185 14.51 14.80 -4.72
CA TRP A 185 14.94 15.98 -5.41
C TRP A 185 14.59 17.23 -4.62
N VAL A 186 15.48 18.19 -4.52
CA VAL A 186 15.28 19.42 -3.76
C VAL A 186 15.44 20.62 -4.68
N PHE A 187 14.36 21.39 -4.79
CA PHE A 187 14.29 22.62 -5.55
C PHE A 187 14.48 23.81 -4.61
N ASP A 188 15.09 24.88 -5.10
CA ASP A 188 15.21 26.12 -4.34
C ASP A 188 13.95 26.99 -4.46
N LEU A 189 13.96 28.17 -3.81
CA LEU A 189 12.82 29.10 -3.83
C LEU A 189 12.56 29.76 -5.20
N LYS A 190 13.44 29.53 -6.19
CA LYS A 190 13.25 29.91 -7.59
C LYS A 190 12.83 28.75 -8.48
N ASP A 191 12.50 27.61 -7.86
CA ASP A 191 12.14 26.36 -8.52
C ASP A 191 13.29 25.74 -9.36
N GLU A 192 14.56 26.10 -9.06
CA GLU A 192 15.73 25.48 -9.65
C GLU A 192 16.11 24.20 -8.90
N LEU A 193 16.38 23.11 -9.62
CA LEU A 193 16.83 21.84 -9.05
C LEU A 193 18.27 21.98 -8.55
N ARG A 194 18.46 21.95 -7.24
CA ARG A 194 19.75 22.22 -6.59
C ARG A 194 20.38 20.98 -5.96
N LEU A 195 19.57 20.12 -5.33
CA LEU A 195 20.07 18.95 -4.64
C LEU A 195 19.25 17.71 -5.00
N ALA A 196 19.87 16.54 -4.77
CA ALA A 196 19.21 15.25 -4.79
C ALA A 196 19.65 14.45 -3.56
N THR A 197 18.84 13.49 -3.17
CA THR A 197 19.23 12.49 -2.16
C THR A 197 19.45 11.14 -2.84
N ARG A 198 20.36 10.31 -2.28
CA ARG A 198 20.69 8.98 -2.79
C ARG A 198 20.85 8.00 -1.65
N SER A 199 20.40 6.75 -1.88
CA SER A 199 20.79 5.61 -1.06
C SER A 199 22.07 4.99 -1.67
N ALA A 200 23.18 5.06 -0.95
CA ALA A 200 24.45 4.44 -1.36
C ALA A 200 24.42 2.91 -1.23
N ASP A 201 25.40 2.21 -1.78
CA ASP A 201 25.47 0.73 -1.76
C ASP A 201 25.55 0.14 -0.35
N ASN A 202 26.17 0.87 0.59
CA ASN A 202 26.23 0.49 2.00
C ASN A 202 25.00 0.89 2.80
N GLY A 203 24.02 1.57 2.18
CA GLY A 203 22.80 2.05 2.81
C GLY A 203 22.89 3.47 3.39
N ASP A 204 24.02 4.14 3.30
CA ASP A 204 24.16 5.53 3.74
C ASP A 204 23.26 6.44 2.92
N THR A 205 22.70 7.45 3.56
CA THR A 205 22.01 8.53 2.86
C THR A 205 23.04 9.59 2.45
N GLU A 206 23.08 9.91 1.16
CA GLU A 206 23.93 10.97 0.61
C GLU A 206 23.06 12.12 0.11
N VAL A 207 23.48 13.36 0.42
CA VAL A 207 22.95 14.59 -0.19
C VAL A 207 23.93 15.04 -1.27
N LEU A 208 23.42 15.18 -2.47
CA LEU A 208 24.20 15.45 -3.68
C LEU A 208 23.82 16.82 -4.22
N ARG A 209 24.82 17.66 -4.54
CA ARG A 209 24.59 18.85 -5.35
C ARG A 209 24.45 18.45 -6.81
N VAL A 210 23.50 19.08 -7.48
CA VAL A 210 23.21 18.84 -8.90
C VAL A 210 24.00 19.87 -9.72
N ASP A 211 25.07 19.40 -10.39
CA ASP A 211 25.96 20.22 -11.22
C ASP A 211 25.79 19.82 -12.69
N ALA A 212 24.84 20.46 -13.40
CA ALA A 212 24.41 20.08 -14.75
C ALA A 212 24.08 18.57 -14.86
N ASP A 213 24.98 17.78 -15.43
CA ASP A 213 24.80 16.32 -15.60
C ASP A 213 25.54 15.48 -14.55
N LYS A 214 26.10 16.11 -13.51
CA LYS A 214 26.89 15.45 -12.48
C LYS A 214 26.25 15.65 -11.11
N PHE A 215 26.50 14.68 -10.23
CA PHE A 215 26.11 14.72 -8.83
C PHE A 215 27.37 14.78 -7.97
N THR A 216 27.51 15.85 -7.19
CA THR A 216 28.63 16.02 -6.24
C THR A 216 28.13 15.78 -4.83
N LYS A 217 28.68 14.79 -4.13
CA LYS A 217 28.34 14.54 -2.73
C LYS A 217 28.78 15.70 -1.85
N VAL A 218 27.85 16.31 -1.15
CA VAL A 218 28.10 17.45 -0.25
C VAL A 218 27.82 17.12 1.22
N TYR A 219 27.03 16.05 1.48
CA TYR A 219 26.70 15.57 2.82
C TYR A 219 26.41 14.08 2.82
N SER A 220 26.60 13.41 3.95
CA SER A 220 26.12 12.03 4.14
C SER A 220 25.96 11.70 5.62
N CYS A 221 25.10 10.76 5.91
CA CYS A 221 24.94 10.10 7.19
C CYS A 221 24.85 8.58 6.99
N ASN A 222 25.20 7.82 8.03
CA ASN A 222 25.17 6.37 7.93
C ASN A 222 23.72 5.84 7.90
N VAL A 223 23.57 4.56 7.58
CA VAL A 223 22.28 3.85 7.39
C VAL A 223 21.33 3.92 8.60
N LEU A 224 21.83 4.20 9.81
CA LEU A 224 21.02 4.33 11.03
C LEU A 224 20.81 5.78 11.47
N GLU A 225 21.34 6.74 10.72
CA GLU A 225 21.18 8.16 10.99
C GLU A 225 20.20 8.81 10.01
N THR A 226 19.68 9.97 10.41
CA THR A 226 18.80 10.79 9.57
C THR A 226 19.58 11.98 9.04
N CYS A 227 19.47 12.25 7.73
CA CYS A 227 19.84 13.52 7.12
C CYS A 227 18.88 13.81 5.96
N ALA A 228 17.95 14.70 6.20
CA ALA A 228 16.91 15.06 5.23
C ALA A 228 16.93 16.57 4.95
N PRO A 229 17.34 16.99 3.75
CA PRO A 229 17.17 18.37 3.28
C PRO A 229 15.67 18.67 3.17
N LEU A 230 15.28 19.89 3.60
CA LEU A 230 13.88 20.32 3.64
C LEU A 230 13.60 21.45 2.66
N GLN A 231 13.99 22.68 3.01
CA GLN A 231 13.70 23.88 2.27
C GLN A 231 14.91 24.82 2.23
N PHE A 232 15.16 25.43 1.09
CA PHE A 232 16.18 26.50 1.01
C PHE A 232 15.78 27.68 1.88
N HIS A 233 16.77 28.24 2.57
CA HIS A 233 16.63 29.48 3.29
C HIS A 233 16.50 30.64 2.29
N LYS A 234 15.83 31.72 2.71
CA LYS A 234 15.57 32.93 1.88
C LYS A 234 16.82 33.61 1.32
N ASP A 235 18.02 33.25 1.83
CA ASP A 235 19.27 33.74 1.25
C ASP A 235 19.64 33.05 -0.08
N GLY A 236 18.88 32.00 -0.48
CA GLY A 236 19.08 31.25 -1.71
C GLY A 236 20.35 30.41 -1.73
N ARG A 237 21.09 30.31 -0.62
CA ARG A 237 22.36 29.61 -0.51
C ARG A 237 22.30 28.42 0.46
N ARG A 238 21.86 28.66 1.70
CA ARG A 238 21.73 27.63 2.72
C ARG A 238 20.37 26.98 2.63
N LEU A 239 20.26 25.78 3.21
CA LEU A 239 18.98 25.09 3.35
C LEU A 239 18.79 24.60 4.78
N TYR A 240 17.54 24.52 5.21
CA TYR A 240 17.16 23.83 6.41
C TYR A 240 17.25 22.32 6.19
N MET A 241 17.87 21.62 7.10
CA MET A 241 18.02 20.17 7.07
C MET A 241 17.82 19.62 8.48
N ILE A 242 17.10 18.50 8.60
CA ILE A 242 17.03 17.75 9.86
C ILE A 242 18.10 16.68 9.88
N THR A 243 18.75 16.50 11.03
CA THR A 243 19.80 15.50 11.17
C THR A 243 20.01 15.08 12.64
N ASN A 244 20.45 13.82 12.82
CA ASN A 244 21.01 13.31 14.07
C ASN A 244 22.38 12.66 13.82
N LYS A 245 23.12 13.16 12.84
CA LYS A 245 24.43 12.65 12.45
C LYS A 245 25.43 12.79 13.58
N GLY A 246 26.24 11.74 13.76
CA GLY A 246 27.36 11.68 14.69
C GLY A 246 27.04 10.96 16.01
N ALA A 247 28.09 10.43 16.63
CA ALA A 247 27.97 9.60 17.84
C ALA A 247 27.37 10.32 19.06
N GLY A 248 27.50 11.66 19.12
CA GLY A 248 26.96 12.48 20.22
C GLY A 248 25.52 12.98 19.99
N ALA A 249 24.99 12.84 18.78
CA ALA A 249 23.64 13.30 18.43
C ALA A 249 22.64 12.14 18.58
N ASP A 250 21.80 12.22 19.60
CA ASP A 250 20.71 11.28 19.83
C ASP A 250 19.44 11.76 19.13
N LEU A 251 19.01 12.99 19.47
CA LEU A 251 17.78 13.57 18.93
C LEU A 251 17.99 14.22 17.56
N ILE A 252 16.96 14.11 16.71
CA ILE A 252 16.89 14.87 15.46
C ILE A 252 16.85 16.36 15.78
N GLN A 253 17.72 17.12 15.13
CA GLN A 253 17.86 18.57 15.25
C GLN A 253 17.72 19.26 13.89
N LEU A 254 17.39 20.54 13.90
CA LEU A 254 17.37 21.41 12.73
C LEU A 254 18.71 22.12 12.59
N VAL A 255 19.25 22.12 11.39
CA VAL A 255 20.48 22.84 11.02
C VAL A 255 20.24 23.66 9.75
N LEU A 256 21.02 24.72 9.57
CA LEU A 256 21.20 25.39 8.29
C LEU A 256 22.50 24.86 7.66
N PHE A 257 22.36 24.21 6.54
CA PHE A 257 23.47 23.61 5.78
C PHE A 257 23.76 24.42 4.53
N ASP A 258 25.03 24.71 4.28
CA ASP A 258 25.51 25.37 3.06
C ASP A 258 26.15 24.33 2.11
N PRO A 259 25.53 23.98 0.99
CA PRO A 259 26.03 22.94 0.08
C PRO A 259 27.34 23.28 -0.62
N GLU A 260 27.69 24.58 -0.73
CA GLU A 260 28.93 25.03 -1.35
C GLU A 260 30.14 24.92 -0.42
N THR A 261 29.96 25.36 0.84
CA THR A 261 31.03 25.33 1.84
C THR A 261 31.02 24.09 2.71
N GLN A 262 29.94 23.27 2.64
CA GLN A 262 29.67 22.09 3.44
C GLN A 262 29.65 22.36 4.97
N LYS A 263 29.32 23.58 5.35
CA LYS A 263 29.21 24.01 6.73
C LYS A 263 27.79 23.86 7.25
N GLU A 264 27.70 23.38 8.49
CA GLU A 264 26.45 23.33 9.26
C GLU A 264 26.43 24.42 10.30
N GLU A 265 25.27 25.04 10.49
CA GLU A 265 24.96 25.95 11.57
C GLU A 265 23.77 25.37 12.34
N PHE A 266 23.95 25.13 13.64
CA PHE A 266 22.89 24.65 14.52
C PHE A 266 21.76 25.66 14.61
N VAL A 267 20.52 25.23 14.42
CA VAL A 267 19.33 26.07 14.58
C VAL A 267 18.62 25.70 15.89
N GLU A 268 18.15 24.44 16.00
CA GLU A 268 17.40 24.02 17.16
C GLU A 268 17.33 22.50 17.31
N LYS A 269 17.16 22.03 18.52
CA LYS A 269 16.68 20.71 18.91
C LYS A 269 15.64 20.88 20.01
N ASP A 270 14.95 19.81 20.42
CA ASP A 270 13.98 19.89 21.52
C ASP A 270 14.55 20.65 22.70
N PRO A 271 13.98 21.81 23.09
CA PRO A 271 14.44 22.58 24.23
C PRO A 271 14.39 21.81 25.57
N GLN A 272 13.51 20.79 25.66
CA GLN A 272 13.43 19.91 26.81
C GLN A 272 14.39 18.71 26.74
N GLY A 273 15.00 18.46 25.58
CA GLY A 273 15.96 17.39 25.37
C GLY A 273 15.36 15.96 25.48
N ARG A 274 14.10 15.76 25.12
CA ARG A 274 13.37 14.51 25.33
C ARG A 274 13.01 13.76 24.05
N VAL A 275 12.72 14.51 22.97
CA VAL A 275 12.15 13.96 21.74
C VAL A 275 12.79 14.53 20.49
N ASP A 276 12.62 13.85 19.39
CA ASP A 276 13.03 14.32 18.07
C ASP A 276 12.20 15.56 17.66
N MET A 277 12.78 16.40 16.81
CA MET A 277 11.99 17.38 16.08
C MET A 277 11.03 16.65 15.15
N GLU A 278 9.73 16.96 15.26
CA GLU A 278 8.71 16.43 14.38
C GLU A 278 8.74 17.16 13.04
N GLU A 279 8.56 18.48 13.05
CA GLU A 279 8.59 19.31 11.85
C GLU A 279 8.96 20.78 12.14
N PRO A 280 9.65 21.45 11.24
CA PRO A 280 9.71 22.91 11.17
C PRO A 280 8.58 23.43 10.29
N LEU A 281 7.93 24.55 10.70
CA LEU A 281 6.88 25.21 9.94
C LEU A 281 7.44 26.47 9.26
N PHE A 282 7.09 26.65 7.98
CA PHE A 282 7.53 27.79 7.18
C PHE A 282 6.33 28.58 6.65
N SER A 283 6.50 29.89 6.49
CA SER A 283 5.53 30.72 5.80
C SER A 283 5.76 30.68 4.30
N ASP A 284 4.72 30.44 3.51
CA ASP A 284 4.76 30.48 2.04
C ASP A 284 4.98 31.91 1.48
N VAL A 285 4.66 32.96 2.29
CA VAL A 285 4.79 34.38 1.91
C VAL A 285 6.20 34.90 2.17
N SER A 286 6.77 34.57 3.36
CA SER A 286 8.06 35.15 3.76
C SER A 286 9.23 34.18 3.62
N ASP A 287 8.98 32.91 3.26
CA ASP A 287 9.96 31.82 3.24
C ASP A 287 10.75 31.65 4.55
N SER A 288 10.19 32.15 5.65
CA SER A 288 10.84 32.13 6.96
C SER A 288 10.35 30.97 7.81
N LEU A 289 11.23 30.44 8.66
CA LEU A 289 10.86 29.51 9.71
C LEU A 289 9.97 30.24 10.73
N ILE A 290 8.72 29.81 10.90
CA ILE A 290 7.74 30.42 11.81
C ILE A 290 7.59 29.67 13.11
N ALA A 291 7.84 28.36 13.15
CA ALA A 291 7.80 27.54 14.36
C ALA A 291 8.54 26.21 14.17
N THR A 292 8.79 25.54 15.29
CA THR A 292 9.26 24.15 15.36
C THR A 292 8.31 23.34 16.23
N VAL A 293 8.03 22.09 15.83
CA VAL A 293 7.07 21.23 16.48
C VAL A 293 7.76 20.00 17.07
N TYR A 294 7.37 19.65 18.28
CA TYR A 294 7.84 18.47 19.00
C TYR A 294 6.66 17.71 19.60
N VAL A 295 6.74 16.37 19.60
CA VAL A 295 5.70 15.52 20.19
C VAL A 295 6.32 14.61 21.24
N ASN A 296 6.08 14.92 22.51
CA ASN A 296 6.41 14.04 23.62
C ASN A 296 5.17 13.23 24.02
N GLU A 297 4.45 13.62 25.03
CA GLU A 297 3.13 13.07 25.38
C GLU A 297 2.04 13.72 24.56
N LYS A 298 2.17 15.02 24.33
CA LYS A 298 1.34 15.85 23.46
C LYS A 298 2.22 16.77 22.60
N ARG A 299 1.61 17.37 21.62
CA ARG A 299 2.25 18.32 20.71
C ARG A 299 2.65 19.60 21.45
N THR A 300 3.87 20.10 21.18
CA THR A 300 4.40 21.37 21.67
C THR A 300 4.96 22.16 20.50
N ILE A 301 4.62 23.44 20.41
CA ILE A 301 5.06 24.34 19.34
C ILE A 301 5.93 25.44 19.94
N TYR A 302 7.12 25.65 19.38
CA TYR A 302 8.02 26.76 19.72
C TYR A 302 8.04 27.79 18.60
N TRP A 303 7.36 28.92 18.83
CA TRP A 303 7.19 29.96 17.83
C TRP A 303 8.47 30.77 17.61
N LYS A 304 8.76 31.13 16.36
CA LYS A 304 9.86 31.99 15.91
C LYS A 304 9.31 33.31 15.34
N ASP A 305 8.06 33.34 14.92
CA ASP A 305 7.36 34.52 14.44
C ASP A 305 6.29 34.93 15.43
N LYS A 306 6.37 36.22 15.88
CA LYS A 306 5.45 36.76 16.90
C LYS A 306 4.01 36.93 16.40
N ALA A 307 3.83 37.21 15.11
CA ALA A 307 2.49 37.38 14.56
C ALA A 307 1.72 36.04 14.50
N TYR A 308 2.39 34.97 14.07
CA TYR A 308 1.80 33.62 14.11
C TYR A 308 1.59 33.12 15.54
N GLN A 309 2.52 33.45 16.46
CA GLN A 309 2.35 33.14 17.89
C GLN A 309 1.09 33.82 18.44
N ALA A 310 0.89 35.10 18.17
CA ALA A 310 -0.27 35.86 18.64
C ALA A 310 -1.58 35.36 18.04
N ASP A 311 -1.57 34.90 16.78
CA ASP A 311 -2.73 34.25 16.14
C ASP A 311 -3.03 32.92 16.83
N TYR A 312 -2.01 32.10 17.09
CA TYR A 312 -2.17 30.80 17.75
C TYR A 312 -2.72 30.95 19.18
N GLU A 313 -2.13 31.83 19.98
CA GLU A 313 -2.58 32.11 21.38
C GLU A 313 -4.04 32.61 21.39
N TRP A 314 -4.41 33.42 20.39
CA TRP A 314 -5.81 33.86 20.27
C TRP A 314 -6.73 32.68 19.91
N LEU A 315 -6.33 31.81 18.98
CA LEU A 315 -7.08 30.61 18.60
C LEU A 315 -7.24 29.66 19.80
N GLU A 316 -6.19 29.44 20.60
CA GLU A 316 -6.27 28.64 21.84
C GLU A 316 -7.30 29.23 22.82
N SER A 317 -7.37 30.55 22.94
CA SER A 317 -8.37 31.21 23.80
C SER A 317 -9.82 30.99 23.32
N GLN A 318 -10.03 30.78 21.99
CA GLN A 318 -11.35 30.53 21.40
C GLN A 318 -11.70 29.03 21.42
N LEU A 319 -10.72 28.14 21.45
CA LEU A 319 -10.86 26.70 21.28
C LEU A 319 -10.16 25.96 22.44
N PRO A 320 -10.62 26.15 23.69
CA PRO A 320 -9.97 25.57 24.86
C PRO A 320 -9.97 24.05 24.80
N ASP A 321 -8.95 23.42 25.38
CA ASP A 321 -8.76 21.95 25.50
C ASP A 321 -8.63 21.22 24.17
N LYS A 322 -8.27 21.91 23.08
CA LYS A 322 -8.05 21.33 21.77
C LYS A 322 -6.64 21.58 21.26
N GLU A 323 -6.10 20.63 20.54
CA GLU A 323 -4.91 20.84 19.72
C GLU A 323 -5.32 21.56 18.43
N ILE A 324 -4.62 22.64 18.11
CA ILE A 324 -4.90 23.49 16.96
C ILE A 324 -3.88 23.22 15.87
N GLY A 325 -4.35 22.89 14.66
CA GLY A 325 -3.54 22.73 13.47
C GLY A 325 -3.81 23.84 12.45
N PHE A 326 -2.75 24.46 11.92
CA PHE A 326 -2.83 25.29 10.72
C PHE A 326 -2.87 24.39 9.49
N GLY A 327 -4.00 24.37 8.82
CA GLY A 327 -4.20 23.56 7.63
C GLY A 327 -3.98 24.32 6.33
N SER A 328 -4.84 24.12 5.35
CA SER A 328 -4.81 24.81 4.06
C SER A 328 -5.07 26.32 4.20
N HIS A 329 -4.42 27.12 3.36
CA HIS A 329 -4.53 28.59 3.39
C HIS A 329 -4.53 29.21 1.98
N THR A 330 -4.91 30.47 1.88
CA THR A 330 -4.73 31.28 0.67
C THR A 330 -3.27 31.62 0.43
N ALA A 331 -2.87 31.87 -0.83
CA ALA A 331 -1.49 32.16 -1.19
C ALA A 331 -0.89 33.37 -0.44
N ASP A 332 -1.72 34.29 0.07
CA ASP A 332 -1.32 35.43 0.87
C ASP A 332 -1.43 35.18 2.38
N GLU A 333 -1.75 33.95 2.81
CA GLU A 333 -1.89 33.50 4.19
C GLU A 333 -2.87 34.32 5.05
N LYS A 334 -3.85 35.00 4.42
CA LYS A 334 -4.87 35.76 5.16
C LYS A 334 -6.03 34.91 5.64
N LEU A 335 -6.41 33.90 4.86
CA LEU A 335 -7.46 32.94 5.20
C LEU A 335 -6.84 31.57 5.44
N TRP A 336 -7.17 30.97 6.57
CA TRP A 336 -6.70 29.65 6.96
C TRP A 336 -7.88 28.73 7.30
N LEU A 337 -7.79 27.48 6.91
CA LEU A 337 -8.58 26.42 7.50
C LEU A 337 -7.84 25.88 8.73
N ILE A 338 -8.43 26.07 9.89
CA ILE A 338 -7.90 25.65 11.18
C ILE A 338 -8.57 24.35 11.59
N SER A 339 -7.79 23.35 11.97
CA SER A 339 -8.30 22.13 12.60
C SER A 339 -8.21 22.24 14.12
N ALA A 340 -9.26 21.81 14.82
CA ALA A 340 -9.29 21.71 16.27
C ALA A 340 -9.66 20.27 16.66
N THR A 341 -8.75 19.58 17.35
CA THR A 341 -8.88 18.16 17.68
C THR A 341 -8.60 17.90 19.16
N SER A 342 -9.06 16.77 19.68
CA SER A 342 -8.64 16.26 21.00
C SER A 342 -8.78 14.74 21.02
N ASP A 343 -8.52 14.12 22.14
CA ASP A 343 -8.75 12.68 22.35
C ASP A 343 -10.23 12.25 22.19
N LYS A 344 -11.17 13.20 22.35
CA LYS A 344 -12.62 12.97 22.18
C LYS A 344 -13.24 13.76 21.02
N GLU A 345 -12.47 14.57 20.34
CA GLU A 345 -12.92 15.34 19.18
C GLU A 345 -12.20 14.90 17.94
N PRO A 346 -12.88 14.17 17.03
CA PRO A 346 -12.29 13.73 15.75
C PRO A 346 -11.76 14.88 14.90
N GLY A 347 -12.40 16.03 15.00
CA GLY A 347 -11.98 17.25 14.34
C GLY A 347 -13.13 18.21 14.06
N GLU A 348 -12.90 19.46 14.35
CA GLU A 348 -13.68 20.60 13.89
C GLU A 348 -12.82 21.42 12.93
N THR A 349 -13.38 21.85 11.81
CA THR A 349 -12.67 22.71 10.85
C THR A 349 -13.28 24.10 10.85
N TYR A 350 -12.44 25.09 11.01
CA TYR A 350 -12.83 26.51 11.06
C TYR A 350 -12.16 27.28 9.92
N LEU A 351 -12.86 28.27 9.36
CA LEU A 351 -12.23 29.30 8.55
C LEU A 351 -11.81 30.45 9.47
N PHE A 352 -10.52 30.74 9.46
CA PHE A 352 -9.89 31.84 10.20
C PHE A 352 -9.46 32.95 9.27
N ASP A 353 -10.05 34.13 9.41
CA ASP A 353 -9.62 35.37 8.77
C ASP A 353 -8.69 36.11 9.73
N ARG A 354 -7.40 36.11 9.42
CA ARG A 354 -6.36 36.72 10.27
C ARG A 354 -6.53 38.22 10.42
N ALA A 355 -6.99 38.92 9.35
CA ALA A 355 -7.09 40.37 9.38
C ALA A 355 -8.21 40.86 10.29
N SER A 356 -9.36 40.22 10.24
CA SER A 356 -10.52 40.53 11.09
C SER A 356 -10.55 39.75 12.40
N ARG A 357 -9.64 38.78 12.61
CA ARG A 357 -9.68 37.81 13.72
C ARG A 357 -11.03 37.12 13.85
N LYS A 358 -11.64 36.76 12.72
CA LYS A 358 -12.92 36.08 12.69
C LYS A 358 -12.70 34.56 12.52
N LEU A 359 -13.25 33.78 13.42
CA LEU A 359 -13.26 32.32 13.36
C LEU A 359 -14.67 31.81 13.08
N THR A 360 -14.84 31.02 12.04
CA THR A 360 -16.16 30.53 11.62
C THR A 360 -16.12 29.02 11.42
N LEU A 361 -16.89 28.26 12.22
CA LEU A 361 -17.03 26.83 12.09
C LEU A 361 -17.51 26.48 10.67
N GLN A 362 -16.84 25.56 10.01
CA GLN A 362 -17.19 25.07 8.70
C GLN A 362 -17.94 23.73 8.78
N TYR A 363 -17.38 22.76 9.48
CA TYR A 363 -17.98 21.44 9.71
C TYR A 363 -17.28 20.72 10.86
N ARG A 364 -17.93 19.65 11.33
CA ARG A 364 -17.36 18.66 12.25
C ARG A 364 -17.18 17.33 11.57
N ILE A 365 -16.05 16.69 11.80
CA ILE A 365 -15.81 15.33 11.35
C ILE A 365 -16.63 14.37 12.21
N ARG A 366 -17.43 13.47 11.59
CA ARG A 366 -18.31 12.53 12.31
C ARG A 366 -19.25 13.24 13.29
N GLU A 367 -20.02 14.19 12.79
CA GLU A 367 -20.89 15.03 13.63
C GLU A 367 -21.86 14.22 14.49
N GLU A 368 -22.36 13.10 13.96
CA GLU A 368 -23.29 12.21 14.67
C GLU A 368 -22.62 11.37 15.79
N LEU A 369 -21.28 11.31 15.86
CA LEU A 369 -20.60 10.59 16.91
C LEU A 369 -20.74 11.35 18.25
N PRO A 370 -21.40 10.79 19.28
CA PRO A 370 -21.67 11.50 20.52
C PRO A 370 -20.40 11.64 21.36
N ARG A 371 -19.82 12.86 21.43
CA ARG A 371 -18.58 13.16 22.15
C ARG A 371 -18.66 12.81 23.62
N ASP A 372 -19.85 12.94 24.21
CA ASP A 372 -20.09 12.59 25.61
C ASP A 372 -19.96 11.08 25.88
N ALA A 373 -20.06 10.24 24.89
CA ALA A 373 -19.88 8.80 25.03
C ALA A 373 -18.42 8.35 24.91
N LEU A 374 -17.53 9.25 24.51
CA LEU A 374 -16.12 8.94 24.25
C LEU A 374 -15.27 9.00 25.53
N SER A 375 -14.20 8.25 25.53
CA SER A 375 -13.24 8.08 26.62
C SER A 375 -12.03 9.01 26.48
N PRO A 376 -11.51 9.57 27.57
CA PRO A 376 -10.25 10.31 27.52
C PRO A 376 -9.08 9.34 27.32
N MET A 377 -8.07 9.82 26.56
CA MET A 377 -6.79 9.14 26.35
C MET A 377 -5.75 9.71 27.32
N LYS A 378 -5.13 8.84 28.13
CA LYS A 378 -4.14 9.23 29.13
C LYS A 378 -2.74 8.80 28.67
N PRO A 379 -1.77 9.73 28.57
CA PRO A 379 -0.37 9.35 28.48
C PRO A 379 0.04 8.58 29.74
N VAL A 380 0.73 7.46 29.56
CA VAL A 380 1.27 6.63 30.63
C VAL A 380 2.68 6.18 30.27
N ARG A 381 3.45 5.77 31.26
CA ARG A 381 4.79 5.21 31.09
C ARG A 381 4.95 3.99 31.97
N TYR A 382 5.58 2.96 31.47
CA TYR A 382 5.90 1.77 32.25
C TYR A 382 7.30 1.26 31.92
N LYS A 383 7.86 0.42 32.79
CA LYS A 383 9.18 -0.18 32.57
C LYS A 383 9.07 -1.53 31.91
N SER A 384 9.88 -1.76 30.89
CA SER A 384 10.06 -3.06 30.27
C SER A 384 10.90 -4.03 31.12
N SER A 385 11.16 -5.23 30.60
CA SER A 385 11.90 -6.32 31.26
C SER A 385 13.31 -5.94 31.71
N ASP A 386 13.94 -5.00 31.03
CA ASP A 386 15.31 -4.50 31.28
C ASP A 386 15.35 -3.08 31.89
N GLY A 387 14.17 -2.56 32.29
CA GLY A 387 14.06 -1.25 32.92
C GLY A 387 13.92 -0.08 31.94
N LEU A 388 13.93 -0.32 30.61
CA LEU A 388 13.66 0.72 29.62
C LEU A 388 12.25 1.27 29.83
N GLU A 389 12.12 2.59 29.89
CA GLU A 389 10.83 3.26 30.00
C GLU A 389 10.13 3.29 28.65
N ILE A 390 8.89 2.79 28.59
CA ILE A 390 8.08 2.70 27.39
C ILE A 390 6.95 3.73 27.49
N PRO A 391 6.89 4.72 26.59
CA PRO A 391 5.76 5.64 26.48
C PRO A 391 4.55 4.91 25.90
N ALA A 392 3.35 5.23 26.39
CA ALA A 392 2.12 4.62 25.92
C ALA A 392 0.91 5.55 26.16
N TYR A 393 -0.20 5.21 25.51
CA TYR A 393 -1.49 5.87 25.72
C TYR A 393 -2.51 4.85 26.19
N LEU A 394 -3.23 5.18 27.26
CA LEU A 394 -4.25 4.32 27.86
C LEU A 394 -5.63 4.95 27.69
N THR A 395 -6.53 4.25 27.04
CA THR A 395 -7.94 4.62 26.90
C THR A 395 -8.79 3.63 27.70
N LEU A 396 -9.44 4.12 28.75
CA LEU A 396 -10.29 3.32 29.64
C LEU A 396 -11.75 3.41 29.21
N PRO A 397 -12.55 2.33 29.34
CA PRO A 397 -13.97 2.35 29.00
C PRO A 397 -14.73 3.31 29.94
N LYS A 398 -15.47 4.24 29.37
CA LYS A 398 -16.26 5.20 30.13
C LYS A 398 -17.36 4.54 30.93
N GLY A 399 -17.55 4.96 32.16
CA GLY A 399 -18.62 4.46 33.04
C GLY A 399 -18.38 3.10 33.66
N LEU A 400 -17.19 2.54 33.48
CA LEU A 400 -16.73 1.34 34.18
C LEU A 400 -15.60 1.69 35.15
N ASP A 401 -15.53 0.98 36.27
CA ASP A 401 -14.38 1.05 37.14
C ASP A 401 -13.15 0.53 36.41
N ALA A 402 -12.02 1.19 36.59
CA ALA A 402 -10.74 0.76 36.01
C ALA A 402 -10.15 -0.41 36.81
N LYS A 403 -10.94 -1.49 36.97
CA LYS A 403 -10.56 -2.67 37.74
C LYS A 403 -11.02 -3.95 37.02
N ASN A 404 -10.09 -4.90 36.92
CA ASN A 404 -10.39 -6.24 36.39
C ASN A 404 -11.09 -6.24 35.02
N LEU A 405 -10.72 -5.28 34.15
CA LEU A 405 -11.28 -5.09 32.81
C LEU A 405 -10.71 -6.09 31.81
N PRO A 406 -11.46 -6.40 30.74
CA PRO A 406 -10.85 -6.95 29.53
C PRO A 406 -9.94 -5.87 28.92
N VAL A 407 -8.80 -6.29 28.39
CA VAL A 407 -7.78 -5.40 27.82
C VAL A 407 -7.45 -5.76 26.39
N LEU A 408 -7.26 -4.77 25.56
CA LEU A 408 -6.65 -4.91 24.24
C LEU A 408 -5.30 -4.22 24.19
N MET A 409 -4.26 -4.98 23.91
CA MET A 409 -2.97 -4.47 23.50
C MET A 409 -3.03 -4.10 22.04
N PHE A 410 -2.68 -2.87 21.72
CA PHE A 410 -2.80 -2.34 20.36
C PHE A 410 -1.45 -1.77 19.86
N PRO A 411 -0.48 -2.66 19.48
CA PRO A 411 0.79 -2.24 18.91
C PRO A 411 0.60 -1.62 17.52
N HIS A 412 1.25 -0.47 17.30
CA HIS A 412 1.22 0.22 16.01
C HIS A 412 1.99 -0.51 14.91
N GLY A 413 1.70 -0.16 13.65
CA GLY A 413 2.44 -0.61 12.47
C GLY A 413 3.81 0.07 12.32
N GLY A 414 4.55 -0.31 11.30
CA GLY A 414 5.86 0.24 11.00
C GLY A 414 6.92 -0.86 10.94
N PRO A 415 7.76 -1.12 11.99
CA PRO A 415 7.72 -0.65 13.38
C PRO A 415 8.22 0.79 13.60
N TRP A 416 8.89 1.35 12.61
CA TRP A 416 9.49 2.69 12.64
C TRP A 416 8.42 3.76 12.40
N GLY A 417 7.57 3.91 13.37
CA GLY A 417 6.46 4.84 13.50
C GLY A 417 6.19 5.09 14.97
N ARG A 418 5.09 5.77 15.30
CA ARG A 418 4.66 5.96 16.69
C ARG A 418 3.16 6.25 16.79
N ASP A 419 2.59 5.99 17.94
CA ASP A 419 1.29 6.50 18.36
C ASP A 419 1.44 7.89 19.01
N ASN A 420 0.42 8.71 18.83
CA ASN A 420 0.34 10.06 19.37
C ASN A 420 -0.96 10.24 20.16
N TRP A 421 -0.96 11.20 21.11
CA TRP A 421 -2.17 11.61 21.78
C TRP A 421 -3.16 12.23 20.79
N GLY A 422 -4.45 11.92 20.96
CA GLY A 422 -5.51 12.46 20.13
C GLY A 422 -6.67 11.49 19.94
N PHE A 423 -7.58 11.83 19.04
CA PHE A 423 -8.69 10.95 18.70
C PHE A 423 -8.19 9.73 17.89
N ASN A 424 -8.27 8.56 18.49
CA ASN A 424 -8.03 7.31 17.82
C ASN A 424 -9.35 6.54 17.67
N THR A 425 -9.81 6.37 16.42
CA THR A 425 -11.06 5.68 16.09
C THR A 425 -11.13 4.28 16.71
N LEU A 426 -10.03 3.50 16.63
CA LEU A 426 -10.01 2.13 17.14
C LEU A 426 -9.99 2.10 18.65
N ALA A 427 -9.18 2.94 19.31
CA ALA A 427 -9.17 3.02 20.77
C ALA A 427 -10.53 3.41 21.32
N GLN A 428 -11.21 4.39 20.71
CA GLN A 428 -12.57 4.81 21.10
C GLN A 428 -13.62 3.71 20.84
N PHE A 429 -13.52 3.04 19.71
CA PHE A 429 -14.39 1.92 19.37
C PHE A 429 -14.29 0.80 20.42
N TRP A 430 -13.07 0.35 20.72
CA TRP A 430 -12.85 -0.73 21.68
C TRP A 430 -13.19 -0.31 23.11
N ALA A 431 -12.89 0.93 23.49
CA ALA A 431 -13.30 1.46 24.80
C ALA A 431 -14.82 1.47 24.95
N ASN A 432 -15.58 1.83 23.90
CA ASN A 432 -17.03 1.75 23.92
C ASN A 432 -17.53 0.30 24.06
N ARG A 433 -16.78 -0.69 23.58
CA ARG A 433 -17.07 -2.13 23.74
C ARG A 433 -16.70 -2.65 25.15
N GLY A 434 -16.11 -1.82 26.00
CA GLY A 434 -15.79 -2.15 27.38
C GLY A 434 -14.34 -2.55 27.64
N TYR A 435 -13.47 -2.44 26.66
CA TYR A 435 -12.05 -2.76 26.81
C TYR A 435 -11.25 -1.57 27.36
N ALA A 436 -10.27 -1.84 28.21
CA ALA A 436 -9.14 -0.94 28.37
C ALA A 436 -8.19 -1.15 27.20
N VAL A 437 -7.79 -0.09 26.50
CA VAL A 437 -6.93 -0.15 25.31
C VAL A 437 -5.60 0.49 25.64
N LEU A 438 -4.50 -0.24 25.43
CA LEU A 438 -3.13 0.27 25.58
C LEU A 438 -2.46 0.33 24.21
N GLU A 439 -2.10 1.56 23.80
CA GLU A 439 -1.31 1.89 22.61
C GLU A 439 0.11 2.19 23.10
N MET A 440 1.10 1.40 22.72
CA MET A 440 2.45 1.53 23.26
C MET A 440 3.45 1.87 22.18
N ASN A 441 4.31 2.86 22.48
CA ASN A 441 5.48 3.16 21.68
C ASN A 441 6.66 2.30 22.16
N PHE A 442 6.67 1.02 21.74
CA PHE A 442 7.74 0.07 22.06
C PHE A 442 9.08 0.53 21.48
N ARG A 443 10.23 0.04 22.02
CA ARG A 443 11.55 0.35 21.43
C ARG A 443 11.56 0.08 19.93
N GLY A 444 12.23 0.93 19.17
CA GLY A 444 12.14 0.92 17.70
C GLY A 444 11.10 1.91 17.17
N SER A 445 10.22 2.47 18.02
CA SER A 445 9.35 3.59 17.62
C SER A 445 10.16 4.85 17.36
N THR A 446 9.71 5.69 16.42
CA THR A 446 10.33 6.98 16.09
C THR A 446 9.96 8.09 17.06
N GLY A 447 10.70 9.19 17.02
CA GLY A 447 10.38 10.40 17.79
C GLY A 447 11.00 10.47 19.18
N TYR A 448 11.69 9.42 19.65
CA TYR A 448 12.32 9.35 20.98
C TYR A 448 13.85 9.29 20.93
N GLY A 449 14.44 9.69 19.82
CA GLY A 449 15.87 9.69 19.58
C GLY A 449 16.41 8.38 19.00
N LYS A 450 17.63 8.48 18.45
CA LYS A 450 18.33 7.37 17.79
C LYS A 450 18.55 6.17 18.71
N LYS A 451 18.88 6.42 19.99
CA LYS A 451 19.10 5.33 20.95
C LYS A 451 17.87 4.48 21.19
N PHE A 452 16.68 5.11 21.32
CA PHE A 452 15.43 4.40 21.50
C PHE A 452 15.03 3.63 20.26
N LEU A 453 15.22 4.24 19.06
CA LEU A 453 15.00 3.62 17.78
C LEU A 453 15.91 2.41 17.58
N ASP A 454 17.23 2.56 17.82
CA ASP A 454 18.22 1.51 17.61
C ASP A 454 18.16 0.39 18.67
N ALA A 455 17.58 0.65 19.84
CA ALA A 455 17.31 -0.37 20.84
C ALA A 455 16.36 -1.48 20.32
N GLY A 456 15.62 -1.23 19.23
CA GLY A 456 14.79 -2.19 18.52
C GLY A 456 15.54 -3.02 17.47
N ASN A 457 16.76 -2.66 17.10
CA ASN A 457 17.50 -3.34 16.03
C ASN A 457 17.75 -4.82 16.38
N LYS A 458 17.27 -5.72 15.49
CA LYS A 458 17.38 -7.18 15.65
C LYS A 458 16.69 -7.74 16.92
N GLU A 459 15.77 -6.97 17.50
CA GLU A 459 15.03 -7.32 18.73
C GLU A 459 13.55 -7.69 18.50
N TRP A 460 13.15 -7.92 17.24
CA TRP A 460 11.85 -8.47 16.91
C TRP A 460 11.66 -9.82 17.64
N VAL A 461 10.46 -10.11 18.18
CA VAL A 461 10.11 -11.20 19.11
C VAL A 461 10.91 -11.27 20.41
N ARG A 462 11.86 -10.39 20.61
CA ARG A 462 12.67 -10.32 21.84
C ARG A 462 12.26 -9.10 22.66
N LYS A 463 13.17 -8.12 22.77
CA LYS A 463 12.92 -6.93 23.58
C LYS A 463 11.74 -6.07 23.11
N MET A 464 11.51 -6.00 21.80
CA MET A 464 10.34 -5.31 21.28
C MET A 464 9.03 -6.01 21.69
N GLN A 465 9.01 -7.36 21.71
CA GLN A 465 7.85 -8.11 22.20
C GLN A 465 7.75 -8.07 23.73
N ASP A 466 8.89 -8.06 24.45
CA ASP A 466 8.91 -7.85 25.90
C ASP A 466 8.23 -6.52 26.27
N ASP A 467 8.50 -5.44 25.53
CA ASP A 467 7.88 -4.13 25.79
C ASP A 467 6.35 -4.22 25.77
N ILE A 468 5.77 -4.95 24.80
CA ILE A 468 4.32 -5.18 24.71
C ILE A 468 3.83 -6.05 25.88
N THR A 469 4.51 -7.15 26.16
CA THR A 469 4.15 -8.07 27.25
C THR A 469 4.23 -7.40 28.62
N TRP A 470 5.21 -6.49 28.82
CA TRP A 470 5.32 -5.73 30.08
C TRP A 470 4.26 -4.65 30.20
N GLY A 471 3.70 -4.18 29.11
CA GLY A 471 2.46 -3.38 29.12
C GLY A 471 1.28 -4.14 29.73
N VAL A 472 1.13 -5.43 29.40
CA VAL A 472 0.14 -6.29 30.07
C VAL A 472 0.41 -6.40 31.57
N LYS A 473 1.66 -6.69 31.94
CA LYS A 473 2.06 -6.80 33.36
C LYS A 473 1.83 -5.50 34.13
N TYR A 474 2.12 -4.36 33.50
CA TYR A 474 1.83 -3.05 34.08
C TYR A 474 0.33 -2.89 34.39
N LEU A 475 -0.56 -3.17 33.42
CA LEU A 475 -2.00 -3.04 33.62
C LEU A 475 -2.54 -4.03 34.68
N VAL A 476 -1.97 -5.22 34.77
CA VAL A 476 -2.30 -6.20 35.80
C VAL A 476 -1.85 -5.72 37.19
N ALA A 477 -0.63 -5.18 37.29
CA ALA A 477 -0.10 -4.64 38.54
C ALA A 477 -0.90 -3.44 39.07
N GLU A 478 -1.39 -2.58 38.15
CA GLU A 478 -2.28 -1.46 38.49
C GLU A 478 -3.72 -1.94 38.83
N GLY A 479 -4.01 -3.23 38.75
CA GLY A 479 -5.33 -3.80 39.00
C GLY A 479 -6.36 -3.49 37.89
N ILE A 480 -5.95 -2.87 36.80
CA ILE A 480 -6.81 -2.51 35.66
C ILE A 480 -7.20 -3.75 34.87
N ALA A 481 -6.21 -4.58 34.49
CA ALA A 481 -6.40 -5.72 33.63
C ALA A 481 -6.81 -6.98 34.40
N ASN A 482 -7.77 -7.73 33.86
CA ASN A 482 -7.97 -9.12 34.18
C ASN A 482 -6.96 -9.97 33.37
N PRO A 483 -6.02 -10.70 34.05
CA PRO A 483 -4.98 -11.45 33.33
C PRO A 483 -5.53 -12.59 32.44
N LYS A 484 -6.78 -12.99 32.61
CA LYS A 484 -7.46 -14.00 31.80
C LYS A 484 -8.28 -13.41 30.65
N ARG A 485 -8.31 -12.10 30.51
CA ARG A 485 -9.12 -11.39 29.52
C ARG A 485 -8.26 -10.35 28.77
N VAL A 486 -7.11 -10.80 28.28
CA VAL A 486 -6.16 -9.98 27.53
C VAL A 486 -6.19 -10.40 26.07
N GLY A 487 -6.50 -9.47 25.21
CA GLY A 487 -6.41 -9.62 23.75
C GLY A 487 -5.29 -8.78 23.15
N ILE A 488 -4.90 -9.10 21.93
CA ILE A 488 -3.97 -8.32 21.12
C ILE A 488 -4.52 -8.17 19.71
N ILE A 489 -4.47 -6.95 19.18
CA ILE A 489 -4.92 -6.63 17.83
C ILE A 489 -3.95 -5.63 17.21
N GLY A 490 -3.55 -5.85 15.96
CA GLY A 490 -2.68 -4.90 15.25
C GLY A 490 -2.63 -5.14 13.76
N GLY A 491 -2.17 -4.11 13.04
CA GLY A 491 -2.00 -4.12 11.59
C GLY A 491 -0.53 -4.01 11.17
N SER A 492 -0.16 -4.64 10.05
CA SER A 492 1.20 -4.59 9.51
C SER A 492 2.23 -5.12 10.52
N TYR A 493 3.22 -4.32 10.94
CA TYR A 493 4.09 -4.71 12.05
C TYR A 493 3.30 -5.01 13.33
N GLY A 494 2.25 -4.26 13.66
CA GLY A 494 1.37 -4.56 14.79
C GLY A 494 0.69 -5.93 14.64
N GLY A 495 0.35 -6.34 13.42
CA GLY A 495 -0.12 -7.69 13.10
C GLY A 495 0.97 -8.76 13.29
N TYR A 496 2.21 -8.45 12.89
CA TYR A 496 3.36 -9.29 13.22
C TYR A 496 3.54 -9.44 14.74
N ALA A 497 3.49 -8.33 15.48
CA ALA A 497 3.58 -8.34 16.94
C ALA A 497 2.44 -9.16 17.60
N THR A 498 1.26 -9.14 16.99
CA THR A 498 0.13 -9.98 17.35
C THR A 498 0.45 -11.47 17.17
N LEU A 499 0.93 -11.86 15.95
CA LEU A 499 1.37 -13.24 15.68
C LEU A 499 2.53 -13.66 16.59
N ALA A 500 3.49 -12.77 16.80
CA ALA A 500 4.63 -13.00 17.70
C ALA A 500 4.16 -13.22 19.15
N GLY A 501 3.22 -12.42 19.63
CA GLY A 501 2.63 -12.56 20.96
C GLY A 501 2.06 -13.95 21.17
N VAL A 502 1.20 -14.41 20.26
CA VAL A 502 0.55 -15.73 20.40
C VAL A 502 1.48 -16.92 20.10
N ALA A 503 2.57 -16.71 19.36
CA ALA A 503 3.53 -17.77 19.04
C ALA A 503 4.66 -17.90 20.08
N PHE A 504 5.07 -16.80 20.73
CA PHE A 504 6.22 -16.79 21.64
C PHE A 504 5.85 -16.58 23.12
N THR A 505 4.66 -16.00 23.39
CA THR A 505 4.09 -15.81 24.73
C THR A 505 2.62 -16.26 24.76
N PRO A 506 2.32 -17.55 24.41
CA PRO A 506 0.97 -18.03 24.19
C PRO A 506 0.05 -17.93 25.43
N ASP A 507 0.63 -17.93 26.63
CA ASP A 507 -0.12 -17.88 27.89
C ASP A 507 -0.58 -16.47 28.28
N VAL A 508 -0.18 -15.44 27.52
CA VAL A 508 -0.48 -14.03 27.84
C VAL A 508 -1.84 -13.61 27.28
N TYR A 509 -2.21 -14.14 26.10
CA TYR A 509 -3.35 -13.65 25.35
C TYR A 509 -4.45 -14.70 25.24
N SER A 510 -5.70 -14.26 25.42
CA SER A 510 -6.89 -15.11 25.30
C SER A 510 -7.55 -15.02 23.91
N ALA A 511 -7.25 -13.99 23.13
CA ALA A 511 -7.69 -13.82 21.74
C ALA A 511 -6.74 -12.89 20.98
N ALA A 512 -6.65 -13.06 19.66
CA ALA A 512 -5.77 -12.25 18.81
C ALA A 512 -6.38 -11.97 17.44
N VAL A 513 -6.17 -10.74 16.92
CA VAL A 513 -6.58 -10.33 15.57
C VAL A 513 -5.38 -9.76 14.81
N ALA A 514 -4.90 -10.48 13.80
CA ALA A 514 -3.73 -10.12 13.02
C ALA A 514 -4.15 -9.60 11.63
N ILE A 515 -3.91 -8.32 11.36
CA ILE A 515 -4.35 -7.65 10.13
C ILE A 515 -3.12 -7.37 9.26
N VAL A 516 -3.11 -7.85 8.00
CA VAL A 516 -2.01 -7.70 7.00
C VAL A 516 -0.64 -7.98 7.62
N ALA A 517 -0.54 -9.11 8.32
CA ALA A 517 0.55 -9.43 9.23
C ALA A 517 1.67 -10.24 8.56
N PRO A 518 2.94 -9.81 8.63
CA PRO A 518 4.08 -10.68 8.33
C PRO A 518 4.11 -11.90 9.25
N SER A 519 4.17 -13.10 8.71
CA SER A 519 4.29 -14.34 9.48
C SER A 519 5.67 -14.98 9.37
N ASN A 520 6.38 -14.70 8.27
CA ASN A 520 7.70 -15.21 7.98
C ASN A 520 8.62 -14.11 7.41
N LEU A 521 9.63 -13.70 8.18
CA LEU A 521 10.48 -12.60 7.80
C LEU A 521 11.41 -12.92 6.61
N ILE A 522 11.67 -14.20 6.31
CA ILE A 522 12.41 -14.58 5.10
C ILE A 522 11.57 -14.31 3.85
N THR A 523 10.30 -14.72 3.85
CA THR A 523 9.41 -14.48 2.71
C THR A 523 9.05 -13.01 2.57
N LEU A 524 8.88 -12.29 3.68
CA LEU A 524 8.69 -10.84 3.68
C LEU A 524 9.86 -10.12 3.01
N MET A 525 11.12 -10.39 3.45
CA MET A 525 12.31 -9.77 2.88
C MET A 525 12.53 -10.14 1.40
N GLY A 526 12.09 -11.33 1.00
CA GLY A 526 12.12 -11.79 -0.40
C GLY A 526 11.02 -11.19 -1.28
N SER A 527 10.02 -10.52 -0.70
CA SER A 527 8.86 -9.95 -1.41
C SER A 527 8.72 -8.44 -1.23
N ILE A 528 9.74 -7.76 -0.72
CA ILE A 528 9.78 -6.28 -0.61
C ILE A 528 9.49 -5.67 -1.98
N PRO A 529 8.52 -4.74 -2.08
CA PRO A 529 8.18 -4.11 -3.35
C PRO A 529 9.40 -3.37 -3.92
N PRO A 530 9.60 -3.38 -5.25
CA PRO A 530 10.77 -2.77 -5.89
C PRO A 530 11.02 -1.31 -5.50
N TYR A 531 9.97 -0.52 -5.33
CA TYR A 531 10.06 0.89 -4.93
C TYR A 531 10.56 1.09 -3.47
N TRP A 532 10.76 0.01 -2.69
CA TRP A 532 11.43 0.03 -1.39
C TRP A 532 12.91 -0.38 -1.46
N GLU A 533 13.48 -0.54 -2.66
CA GLU A 533 14.88 -0.96 -2.81
C GLU A 533 15.86 -0.04 -2.07
N ALA A 534 15.58 1.27 -2.04
CA ALA A 534 16.38 2.24 -1.28
C ALA A 534 16.43 1.93 0.24
N ALA A 535 15.39 1.33 0.80
CA ALA A 535 15.29 0.98 2.22
C ALA A 535 15.86 -0.42 2.53
N ARG A 536 16.20 -1.24 1.54
CA ARG A 536 16.63 -2.64 1.74
C ARG A 536 17.78 -2.78 2.73
N LYS A 537 18.76 -1.88 2.69
CA LYS A 537 19.90 -1.91 3.63
C LYS A 537 19.49 -1.57 5.04
N VAL A 538 18.56 -0.64 5.21
CA VAL A 538 17.96 -0.31 6.53
C VAL A 538 17.25 -1.54 7.10
N PHE A 539 16.47 -2.26 6.29
CA PHE A 539 15.83 -3.51 6.72
C PHE A 539 16.87 -4.56 7.12
N ASN A 540 17.93 -4.76 6.33
CA ASN A 540 18.99 -5.72 6.63
C ASN A 540 19.67 -5.39 7.97
N GLU A 541 20.00 -4.12 8.23
CA GLU A 541 20.64 -3.69 9.48
C GLU A 541 19.71 -3.83 10.69
N ARG A 542 18.45 -3.46 10.53
CA ARG A 542 17.50 -3.43 11.65
C ARG A 542 16.83 -4.78 11.92
N MET A 543 16.72 -5.67 10.93
CA MET A 543 16.03 -6.96 11.06
C MET A 543 16.98 -8.16 10.95
N GLY A 544 17.94 -8.09 10.02
CA GLY A 544 18.86 -9.14 9.64
C GLY A 544 18.95 -9.29 8.12
N ASP A 545 20.13 -9.55 7.60
CA ASP A 545 20.36 -9.73 6.15
C ASP A 545 20.10 -11.18 5.73
N PRO A 546 19.05 -11.45 4.91
CA PRO A 546 18.73 -12.81 4.47
C PRO A 546 19.81 -13.46 3.61
N ASN A 547 20.77 -12.67 3.08
CA ASN A 547 21.87 -13.16 2.26
C ASN A 547 23.10 -13.63 3.09
N THR A 548 23.06 -13.43 4.42
CA THR A 548 24.10 -13.93 5.33
C THR A 548 23.57 -15.10 6.18
N PRO A 549 24.39 -16.10 6.51
CA PRO A 549 23.94 -17.22 7.35
C PRO A 549 23.41 -16.76 8.71
N GLU A 550 24.04 -15.78 9.32
CA GLU A 550 23.68 -15.21 10.62
C GLU A 550 22.34 -14.45 10.53
N GLY A 551 22.20 -13.59 9.51
CA GLY A 551 20.97 -12.82 9.28
C GLY A 551 19.80 -13.73 8.92
N LYS A 552 20.01 -14.76 8.08
CA LYS A 552 18.99 -15.76 7.77
C LYS A 552 18.51 -16.47 9.03
N LYS A 553 19.43 -16.98 9.85
CA LYS A 553 19.11 -17.61 11.14
C LYS A 553 18.40 -16.66 12.09
N GLN A 554 18.76 -15.37 12.09
CA GLN A 554 18.09 -14.33 12.85
C GLN A 554 16.64 -14.18 12.42
N LEU A 555 16.37 -14.01 11.11
CA LEU A 555 15.04 -13.86 10.54
C LEU A 555 14.17 -15.10 10.76
N GLU A 556 14.73 -16.30 10.59
CA GLU A 556 14.05 -17.58 10.86
C GLU A 556 13.60 -17.67 12.32
N ARG A 557 14.46 -17.31 13.26
CA ARG A 557 14.15 -17.31 14.69
C ARG A 557 13.07 -16.31 15.06
N GLN A 558 12.99 -15.20 14.36
CA GLN A 558 12.02 -14.12 14.59
C GLN A 558 10.71 -14.31 13.81
N SER A 559 10.56 -15.35 13.01
CA SER A 559 9.37 -15.62 12.22
C SER A 559 8.30 -16.37 13.05
N PRO A 560 7.13 -15.78 13.31
CA PRO A 560 6.04 -16.44 14.02
C PRO A 560 5.64 -17.78 13.42
N LEU A 561 5.67 -17.91 12.08
CA LEU A 561 5.37 -19.14 11.36
C LEU A 561 6.19 -20.34 11.88
N ASN A 562 7.47 -20.13 12.15
CA ASN A 562 8.36 -21.19 12.63
C ASN A 562 8.05 -21.65 14.07
N SER A 563 7.23 -20.89 14.78
CA SER A 563 6.71 -21.20 16.12
C SER A 563 5.20 -21.42 16.14
N ALA A 564 4.54 -21.52 14.97
CA ALA A 564 3.10 -21.72 14.86
C ALA A 564 2.60 -22.94 15.65
N GLY A 565 3.47 -23.97 15.84
CA GLY A 565 3.19 -25.13 16.66
C GLY A 565 2.86 -24.82 18.14
N LYS A 566 3.25 -23.66 18.64
CA LYS A 566 3.05 -23.22 20.02
C LYS A 566 1.77 -22.38 20.20
N ILE A 567 1.13 -21.95 19.14
CA ILE A 567 -0.07 -21.10 19.20
C ILE A 567 -1.22 -21.91 19.79
N THR A 568 -1.75 -21.46 20.91
CA THR A 568 -2.93 -21.99 21.59
C THR A 568 -4.03 -20.94 21.74
N THR A 569 -3.78 -19.72 21.33
CA THR A 569 -4.70 -18.58 21.39
C THR A 569 -5.57 -18.55 20.14
N PRO A 570 -6.91 -18.44 20.24
CA PRO A 570 -7.79 -18.20 19.10
C PRO A 570 -7.33 -17.01 18.26
N LEU A 571 -7.32 -17.18 16.94
CA LEU A 571 -6.74 -16.21 16.00
C LEU A 571 -7.69 -15.90 14.84
N LEU A 572 -7.95 -14.61 14.63
CA LEU A 572 -8.54 -14.07 13.40
C LEU A 572 -7.43 -13.43 12.55
N VAL A 573 -7.29 -13.89 11.33
CA VAL A 573 -6.35 -13.35 10.33
C VAL A 573 -7.12 -12.54 9.28
N VAL A 574 -6.61 -11.37 8.91
CA VAL A 574 -7.25 -10.46 7.93
C VAL A 574 -6.23 -10.01 6.89
N GLN A 575 -6.59 -10.07 5.59
CA GLN A 575 -5.66 -9.78 4.51
C GLN A 575 -6.35 -9.08 3.32
N GLY A 576 -5.69 -8.08 2.74
CA GLY A 576 -6.02 -7.57 1.40
C GLY A 576 -5.27 -8.40 0.34
N ALA A 577 -5.98 -8.85 -0.68
CA ALA A 577 -5.41 -9.76 -1.69
C ALA A 577 -4.34 -9.08 -2.56
N ASN A 578 -4.45 -7.75 -2.74
CA ASN A 578 -3.56 -6.96 -3.60
C ASN A 578 -2.44 -6.26 -2.81
N ASP A 579 -2.20 -6.65 -1.56
CA ASP A 579 -1.20 -6.01 -0.69
C ASP A 579 0.22 -6.18 -1.27
N PRO A 580 0.89 -5.08 -1.73
CA PRO A 580 2.23 -5.15 -2.27
C PRO A 580 3.32 -5.15 -1.19
N ARG A 581 3.00 -4.75 0.05
CA ARG A 581 3.95 -4.61 1.17
C ARG A 581 4.07 -5.90 1.95
N VAL A 582 2.92 -6.48 2.33
CA VAL A 582 2.82 -7.76 3.02
C VAL A 582 1.95 -8.68 2.17
N ASN A 583 2.59 -9.45 1.32
CA ASN A 583 1.90 -10.31 0.38
C ASN A 583 0.89 -11.24 1.07
N LYS A 584 -0.25 -11.50 0.41
CA LYS A 584 -1.27 -12.44 0.89
C LYS A 584 -0.69 -13.79 1.34
N ALA A 585 0.41 -14.22 0.72
CA ALA A 585 1.12 -15.45 1.11
C ALA A 585 1.58 -15.45 2.57
N GLU A 586 1.83 -14.28 3.20
CA GLU A 586 2.18 -14.19 4.61
C GLU A 586 1.02 -14.66 5.51
N SER A 587 -0.21 -14.26 5.18
CA SER A 587 -1.41 -14.72 5.88
C SER A 587 -1.75 -16.17 5.52
N ASP A 588 -1.65 -16.55 4.24
CA ASP A 588 -1.95 -17.93 3.80
C ASP A 588 -1.08 -18.95 4.53
N GLN A 589 0.24 -18.70 4.67
CA GLN A 589 1.16 -19.68 5.26
C GLN A 589 0.91 -19.91 6.77
N ILE A 590 0.53 -18.87 7.53
CA ILE A 590 0.19 -19.05 8.95
C ILE A 590 -1.17 -19.76 9.12
N VAL A 591 -2.15 -19.44 8.28
CA VAL A 591 -3.46 -20.10 8.25
C VAL A 591 -3.29 -21.60 7.93
N ILE A 592 -2.47 -21.94 6.93
CA ILE A 592 -2.14 -23.33 6.57
C ILE A 592 -1.48 -24.06 7.75
N ALA A 593 -0.50 -23.44 8.39
CA ALA A 593 0.22 -24.04 9.51
C ALA A 593 -0.70 -24.34 10.69
N LEU A 594 -1.69 -23.50 10.97
CA LEU A 594 -2.68 -23.72 12.01
C LEU A 594 -3.72 -24.78 11.60
N ARG A 595 -4.26 -24.69 10.39
CA ARG A 595 -5.20 -25.67 9.82
C ARG A 595 -4.63 -27.10 9.86
N ASP A 596 -3.38 -27.26 9.42
CA ASP A 596 -2.73 -28.58 9.33
C ASP A 596 -2.52 -29.23 10.72
N ARG A 597 -2.58 -28.45 11.78
CA ARG A 597 -2.62 -28.88 13.18
C ARG A 597 -4.05 -29.12 13.69
N ASN A 598 -5.08 -28.91 12.89
CA ASN A 598 -6.48 -28.86 13.31
C ASN A 598 -6.75 -27.81 14.39
N PHE A 599 -5.95 -26.72 14.41
CA PHE A 599 -6.19 -25.60 15.30
C PHE A 599 -7.15 -24.60 14.63
N PRO A 600 -8.22 -24.16 15.34
CA PRO A 600 -9.20 -23.25 14.76
C PRO A 600 -8.58 -21.88 14.46
N VAL A 601 -8.72 -21.41 13.22
CA VAL A 601 -8.32 -20.10 12.75
C VAL A 601 -9.43 -19.55 11.87
N GLU A 602 -9.77 -18.28 12.05
CA GLU A 602 -10.68 -17.55 11.18
C GLU A 602 -9.88 -16.72 10.18
N TYR A 603 -10.37 -16.62 8.94
CA TYR A 603 -9.64 -15.93 7.87
C TYR A 603 -10.58 -15.07 7.02
N LEU A 604 -10.26 -13.77 6.93
CA LEU A 604 -10.92 -12.80 6.05
C LEU A 604 -9.96 -12.32 4.97
N VAL A 605 -10.42 -12.33 3.72
CA VAL A 605 -9.67 -11.79 2.57
C VAL A 605 -10.55 -10.88 1.76
N ALA A 606 -10.08 -9.67 1.46
CA ALA A 606 -10.71 -8.76 0.53
C ALA A 606 -9.92 -8.72 -0.79
N ASP A 607 -10.55 -9.15 -1.88
CA ASP A 607 -9.98 -9.21 -3.22
C ASP A 607 -9.82 -7.84 -3.90
N ASP A 608 -10.48 -6.83 -3.36
CA ASP A 608 -10.49 -5.43 -3.80
C ASP A 608 -9.70 -4.48 -2.88
N GLU A 609 -8.89 -5.03 -1.96
CA GLU A 609 -8.08 -4.27 -1.01
C GLU A 609 -6.60 -4.66 -1.05
N GLY A 610 -5.77 -3.70 -0.61
CA GLY A 610 -4.31 -3.84 -0.47
C GLY A 610 -3.85 -3.88 0.98
N HIS A 611 -2.90 -3.00 1.34
CA HIS A 611 -2.32 -2.92 2.68
C HIS A 611 -3.29 -2.26 3.67
N GLY A 612 -4.27 -3.03 4.13
CA GLY A 612 -5.41 -2.59 4.94
C GLY A 612 -6.68 -2.38 4.11
N PHE A 613 -7.81 -2.31 4.79
CA PHE A 613 -9.12 -2.07 4.17
C PHE A 613 -9.41 -0.58 4.12
N HIS A 614 -9.84 -0.08 2.98
CA HIS A 614 -10.13 1.33 2.75
C HIS A 614 -11.60 1.58 2.38
N ARG A 615 -12.27 0.59 1.80
CA ARG A 615 -13.70 0.70 1.53
C ARG A 615 -14.51 0.60 2.82
N PRO A 616 -15.47 1.51 3.09
CA PRO A 616 -16.25 1.48 4.32
C PRO A 616 -16.95 0.15 4.59
N VAL A 617 -17.56 -0.46 3.57
CA VAL A 617 -18.24 -1.75 3.70
C VAL A 617 -17.29 -2.88 4.12
N ASN A 618 -16.04 -2.85 3.63
CA ASN A 618 -15.01 -3.82 4.04
C ASN A 618 -14.59 -3.62 5.50
N ASN A 619 -14.39 -2.36 5.91
CA ASN A 619 -14.08 -2.03 7.31
C ASN A 619 -15.22 -2.40 8.26
N LEU A 620 -16.47 -2.09 7.89
CA LEU A 620 -17.64 -2.45 8.68
C LEU A 620 -17.78 -3.97 8.84
N ALA A 621 -17.54 -4.73 7.79
CA ALA A 621 -17.55 -6.20 7.83
C ALA A 621 -16.40 -6.76 8.69
N LEU A 622 -15.17 -6.23 8.52
CA LEU A 622 -14.01 -6.60 9.32
C LEU A 622 -14.27 -6.40 10.82
N PHE A 623 -14.70 -5.18 11.20
CA PHE A 623 -14.90 -4.86 12.62
C PHE A 623 -16.17 -5.49 13.21
N ALA A 624 -17.16 -5.87 12.40
CA ALA A 624 -18.26 -6.72 12.84
C ALA A 624 -17.77 -8.11 13.27
N GLU A 625 -16.88 -8.72 12.48
CA GLU A 625 -16.29 -10.01 12.85
C GLU A 625 -15.31 -9.88 14.01
N ALA A 626 -14.44 -8.89 14.00
CA ALA A 626 -13.42 -8.70 15.02
C ALA A 626 -14.02 -8.43 16.40
N GLU A 627 -15.07 -7.57 16.50
CA GLU A 627 -15.71 -7.31 17.80
C GLU A 627 -16.45 -8.54 18.35
N LYS A 628 -17.14 -9.30 17.48
CA LYS A 628 -17.78 -10.55 17.88
C LYS A 628 -16.76 -11.59 18.32
N PHE A 629 -15.69 -11.77 17.54
CA PHE A 629 -14.61 -12.69 17.86
C PHE A 629 -13.96 -12.36 19.21
N LEU A 630 -13.54 -11.12 19.40
CA LEU A 630 -12.92 -10.69 20.67
C LEU A 630 -13.89 -10.80 21.85
N ALA A 631 -15.16 -10.41 21.68
CA ALA A 631 -16.15 -10.52 22.74
C ALA A 631 -16.40 -11.96 23.19
N THR A 632 -16.36 -12.92 22.25
CA THR A 632 -16.54 -14.36 22.55
C THR A 632 -15.48 -14.88 23.52
N TYR A 633 -14.23 -14.44 23.36
CA TYR A 633 -13.11 -14.95 24.19
C TYR A 633 -12.75 -14.05 25.37
N LEU A 634 -13.13 -12.78 25.32
CA LEU A 634 -12.76 -11.78 26.34
C LEU A 634 -13.96 -11.32 27.17
N ASP A 635 -15.15 -11.92 26.97
CA ASP A 635 -16.39 -11.62 27.69
C ASP A 635 -16.69 -10.10 27.74
N ALA A 636 -16.77 -9.49 26.56
CA ALA A 636 -17.08 -8.08 26.36
C ALA A 636 -18.36 -7.93 25.51
N ARG A 637 -18.85 -6.71 25.39
CA ARG A 637 -20.03 -6.46 24.57
C ARG A 637 -19.65 -6.20 23.10
N TYR A 638 -20.55 -6.50 22.19
CA TYR A 638 -20.40 -6.26 20.76
C TYR A 638 -21.76 -5.91 20.13
N GLN A 639 -21.75 -5.31 18.95
CA GLN A 639 -22.96 -5.04 18.18
C GLN A 639 -23.35 -6.27 17.36
N GLU A 640 -24.44 -6.93 17.71
CA GLU A 640 -24.92 -8.13 16.99
C GLU A 640 -25.45 -7.80 15.60
N THR A 641 -26.13 -6.65 15.48
CA THR A 641 -26.80 -6.23 14.24
C THR A 641 -25.82 -5.68 13.21
N MET A 642 -26.12 -5.90 11.95
CA MET A 642 -25.45 -5.30 10.80
C MET A 642 -26.44 -5.12 9.66
N THR A 643 -26.14 -4.21 8.73
CA THR A 643 -26.96 -4.04 7.52
C THR A 643 -26.85 -5.28 6.63
N PRO A 644 -27.87 -5.56 5.79
CA PRO A 644 -27.81 -6.68 4.84
C PRO A 644 -26.59 -6.64 3.93
N GLU A 645 -26.16 -5.44 3.54
CA GLU A 645 -24.97 -5.21 2.73
C GLU A 645 -23.70 -5.63 3.45
N VAL A 646 -23.51 -5.20 4.70
CA VAL A 646 -22.35 -5.57 5.53
C VAL A 646 -22.36 -7.07 5.80
N ALA A 647 -23.53 -7.69 6.08
CA ALA A 647 -23.65 -9.13 6.28
C ALA A 647 -23.26 -9.92 5.02
N LYS A 648 -23.73 -9.48 3.86
CA LYS A 648 -23.35 -10.08 2.58
C LYS A 648 -21.85 -9.96 2.35
N ARG A 649 -21.28 -8.75 2.54
CA ARG A 649 -19.85 -8.53 2.33
C ARG A 649 -19.01 -9.36 3.29
N LEU A 650 -19.38 -9.47 4.56
CA LEU A 650 -18.71 -10.33 5.52
C LEU A 650 -18.69 -11.80 5.07
N SER A 651 -19.82 -12.29 4.52
CA SER A 651 -19.88 -13.64 3.96
C SER A 651 -18.92 -13.83 2.77
N GLU A 652 -18.75 -12.82 1.94
CA GLU A 652 -17.81 -12.82 0.80
C GLU A 652 -16.34 -12.78 1.25
N LEU A 653 -16.05 -12.05 2.34
CA LEU A 653 -14.69 -11.93 2.88
C LEU A 653 -14.20 -13.22 3.57
N ARG A 654 -15.11 -14.04 4.12
CA ARG A 654 -14.74 -15.26 4.84
C ARG A 654 -14.18 -16.31 3.90
N VAL A 655 -12.99 -16.79 4.21
CA VAL A 655 -12.30 -17.87 3.50
C VAL A 655 -12.28 -19.12 4.36
N ASP A 656 -12.73 -20.26 3.82
CA ASP A 656 -12.55 -21.55 4.51
C ASP A 656 -11.06 -21.90 4.54
N PRO A 657 -10.42 -21.98 5.72
CA PRO A 657 -9.01 -22.32 5.85
C PRO A 657 -8.61 -23.61 5.12
N LYS A 658 -9.54 -24.56 4.95
CA LYS A 658 -9.30 -25.82 4.24
C LYS A 658 -9.01 -25.62 2.75
N THR A 659 -9.50 -24.53 2.17
CA THR A 659 -9.32 -24.21 0.75
C THR A 659 -8.04 -23.44 0.46
N VAL A 660 -7.37 -22.94 1.50
CA VAL A 660 -6.17 -22.10 1.34
C VAL A 660 -5.01 -22.97 0.86
N VAL A 661 -4.37 -22.54 -0.22
CA VAL A 661 -3.17 -23.16 -0.78
C VAL A 661 -2.13 -22.10 -1.09
N LEU A 662 -0.87 -22.38 -0.78
CA LEU A 662 0.24 -21.55 -1.26
C LEU A 662 0.52 -21.88 -2.72
N ALA A 663 0.57 -20.87 -3.55
CA ALA A 663 1.18 -21.02 -4.88
C ALA A 663 2.64 -21.48 -4.68
N LYS A 664 2.97 -22.70 -5.14
CA LYS A 664 4.37 -23.16 -5.10
C LYS A 664 5.18 -22.25 -6.01
N LYS A 665 6.05 -21.41 -5.45
CA LYS A 665 7.11 -20.78 -6.22
C LYS A 665 8.01 -21.90 -6.75
N VAL A 666 7.85 -22.21 -8.02
CA VAL A 666 8.72 -23.17 -8.70
C VAL A 666 9.94 -22.37 -9.17
N ASP A 667 11.13 -22.77 -8.71
CA ASP A 667 12.37 -22.17 -9.21
C ASP A 667 12.53 -22.49 -10.69
N ALA A 668 12.54 -21.45 -11.53
CA ALA A 668 12.71 -21.62 -12.96
C ALA A 668 13.95 -22.45 -13.33
N ALA A 669 15.03 -22.31 -12.57
CA ALA A 669 16.27 -23.05 -12.81
C ALA A 669 16.14 -24.57 -12.59
N THR A 670 15.16 -25.02 -11.77
CA THR A 670 14.96 -26.45 -11.47
C THR A 670 14.00 -27.15 -12.42
N ILE A 671 13.35 -26.41 -13.34
CA ILE A 671 12.40 -26.95 -14.30
C ILE A 671 13.13 -27.77 -15.37
N GLY A 672 12.75 -29.02 -15.50
CA GLY A 672 13.18 -29.86 -16.62
C GLY A 672 12.56 -29.40 -17.96
N LEU A 673 13.14 -29.90 -19.05
CA LEU A 673 12.57 -29.66 -20.37
C LEU A 673 11.45 -30.68 -20.67
N PRO A 674 10.30 -30.24 -21.24
CA PRO A 674 9.35 -31.19 -21.80
C PRO A 674 9.99 -32.01 -22.93
N VAL A 675 9.71 -33.31 -22.98
CA VAL A 675 10.27 -34.20 -24.01
C VAL A 675 9.14 -34.58 -24.99
N PRO A 676 9.22 -34.10 -26.23
CA PRO A 676 8.25 -34.49 -27.26
C PRO A 676 8.35 -35.98 -27.60
N ASP A 677 7.21 -36.63 -27.91
CA ASP A 677 7.10 -38.01 -28.40
C ASP A 677 6.63 -38.07 -29.84
N ALA A 678 6.32 -36.93 -30.46
CA ALA A 678 5.89 -36.79 -31.83
C ALA A 678 6.55 -35.56 -32.50
N ALA A 679 6.41 -35.47 -33.80
CA ALA A 679 6.82 -34.29 -34.58
C ALA A 679 5.60 -33.56 -35.17
N PRO A 680 5.72 -32.23 -35.37
CA PRO A 680 4.69 -31.45 -36.03
C PRO A 680 4.43 -31.99 -37.45
N LYS A 681 3.18 -31.89 -37.94
CA LYS A 681 2.83 -32.25 -39.32
C LYS A 681 2.77 -31.01 -40.19
N PRO A 682 3.53 -30.96 -41.31
CA PRO A 682 3.44 -29.85 -42.26
C PRO A 682 2.01 -29.68 -42.80
N GLY A 683 1.62 -28.43 -42.96
CA GLY A 683 0.26 -28.12 -43.48
C GLY A 683 -0.21 -26.74 -43.06
N THR A 684 -1.37 -26.34 -43.53
CA THR A 684 -2.04 -25.10 -43.16
C THR A 684 -3.34 -25.45 -42.44
N TYR A 685 -3.49 -24.88 -41.24
CA TYR A 685 -4.63 -25.09 -40.37
C TYR A 685 -5.37 -23.76 -40.21
N ASN A 686 -6.62 -23.71 -40.66
CA ASN A 686 -7.44 -22.49 -40.63
C ASN A 686 -8.49 -22.58 -39.53
N TYR A 687 -8.67 -21.49 -38.81
CA TYR A 687 -9.61 -21.39 -37.68
C TYR A 687 -10.60 -20.26 -37.88
N LYS A 688 -11.85 -20.53 -37.58
CA LYS A 688 -12.86 -19.52 -37.34
C LYS A 688 -12.75 -19.10 -35.88
N ALA A 689 -12.36 -17.83 -35.64
CA ALA A 689 -12.11 -17.33 -34.33
C ALA A 689 -12.96 -16.09 -34.00
N SER A 690 -13.10 -15.80 -32.71
CA SER A 690 -13.76 -14.59 -32.23
C SER A 690 -13.20 -14.17 -30.87
N VAL A 691 -13.20 -12.85 -30.62
CA VAL A 691 -12.92 -12.26 -29.29
C VAL A 691 -14.19 -11.62 -28.75
N ALA A 692 -14.60 -12.04 -27.57
CA ALA A 692 -15.71 -11.41 -26.84
C ALA A 692 -15.17 -10.48 -25.76
N ALA A 693 -15.51 -9.17 -25.84
CA ALA A 693 -15.12 -8.13 -24.92
C ALA A 693 -16.24 -7.10 -24.74
N GLY A 694 -16.55 -6.70 -23.51
CA GLY A 694 -17.54 -5.64 -23.24
C GLY A 694 -18.92 -5.89 -23.83
N GLY A 695 -19.35 -7.17 -23.95
CA GLY A 695 -20.64 -7.56 -24.55
C GLY A 695 -20.66 -7.57 -26.09
N GLN A 696 -19.54 -7.29 -26.75
CA GLN A 696 -19.39 -7.38 -28.20
C GLN A 696 -18.55 -8.58 -28.59
N THR A 697 -18.86 -9.19 -29.75
CA THR A 697 -18.07 -10.28 -30.34
C THR A 697 -17.44 -9.79 -31.64
N ILE A 698 -16.12 -9.82 -31.73
CA ILE A 698 -15.34 -9.42 -32.89
C ILE A 698 -14.87 -10.67 -33.59
N PRO A 699 -15.25 -10.91 -34.85
CA PRO A 699 -14.79 -12.05 -35.58
C PRO A 699 -13.32 -11.89 -36.02
N LEU A 700 -12.58 -13.00 -36.02
CA LEU A 700 -11.16 -13.07 -36.41
C LEU A 700 -10.95 -14.28 -37.33
N GLY A 701 -10.00 -14.16 -38.27
CA GLY A 701 -9.44 -15.29 -39.01
C GLY A 701 -8.05 -15.62 -38.44
N ILE A 702 -7.85 -16.87 -38.04
CA ILE A 702 -6.51 -17.34 -37.59
C ILE A 702 -6.10 -18.47 -38.52
N SER A 703 -4.86 -18.46 -39.03
CA SER A 703 -4.25 -19.58 -39.74
C SER A 703 -2.86 -19.85 -39.22
N THR A 704 -2.54 -21.14 -39.03
CA THR A 704 -1.19 -21.61 -38.69
C THR A 704 -0.64 -22.43 -39.86
N GLU A 705 0.46 -21.99 -40.44
CA GLU A 705 1.22 -22.75 -41.45
C GLU A 705 2.45 -23.39 -40.78
N ILE A 706 2.64 -24.69 -41.00
CA ILE A 706 3.77 -25.48 -40.50
C ILE A 706 4.59 -25.95 -41.66
N ARG A 707 5.88 -25.59 -41.70
CA ARG A 707 6.83 -25.98 -42.73
C ARG A 707 7.99 -26.76 -42.17
N ASP A 708 8.47 -27.77 -42.89
CA ASP A 708 9.75 -28.44 -42.63
C ASP A 708 10.76 -27.88 -43.62
N GLU A 709 11.60 -26.98 -43.16
CA GLU A 709 12.58 -26.31 -44.01
C GLU A 709 13.88 -25.96 -43.26
N ASN A 710 15.00 -25.97 -43.99
CA ASN A 710 16.32 -25.61 -43.48
C ASN A 710 16.77 -26.37 -42.21
N GLY A 711 16.32 -27.65 -42.07
CA GLY A 711 16.67 -28.45 -40.89
C GLY A 711 15.95 -28.09 -39.60
N ALA A 712 14.92 -27.28 -39.66
CA ALA A 712 14.10 -26.83 -38.53
C ALA A 712 12.60 -26.89 -38.88
N TRP A 713 11.74 -26.69 -37.92
CA TRP A 713 10.33 -26.41 -38.09
C TRP A 713 10.10 -24.91 -38.13
N THR A 714 9.39 -24.40 -39.12
CA THR A 714 8.92 -23.03 -39.21
C THR A 714 7.41 -23.00 -39.03
N PHE A 715 6.94 -22.27 -38.04
CA PHE A 715 5.55 -21.99 -37.76
C PHE A 715 5.24 -20.56 -38.14
N VAL A 716 4.14 -20.31 -38.82
CA VAL A 716 3.66 -18.99 -39.19
C VAL A 716 2.19 -18.87 -38.78
N ASP A 717 1.93 -18.10 -37.74
CA ASP A 717 0.57 -17.75 -37.34
C ASP A 717 0.20 -16.41 -37.97
N THR A 718 -0.90 -16.41 -38.74
CA THR A 718 -1.47 -15.19 -39.30
C THR A 718 -2.84 -14.95 -38.69
N MET A 719 -3.01 -13.78 -38.11
CA MET A 719 -4.28 -13.31 -37.56
C MET A 719 -4.80 -12.14 -38.39
N LYS A 720 -6.00 -12.31 -38.94
CA LYS A 720 -6.72 -11.28 -39.71
C LYS A 720 -7.79 -10.66 -38.81
N SER A 721 -7.73 -9.35 -38.62
CA SER A 721 -8.69 -8.62 -37.78
C SER A 721 -9.10 -7.29 -38.43
N PRO A 722 -10.28 -6.74 -38.07
CA PRO A 722 -10.67 -5.39 -38.50
C PRO A 722 -9.68 -4.26 -38.09
N MET A 723 -8.82 -4.53 -37.08
CA MET A 723 -7.82 -3.59 -36.60
C MET A 723 -6.44 -3.74 -37.25
N GLY A 724 -6.32 -4.61 -38.27
CA GLY A 724 -5.09 -4.91 -38.99
C GLY A 724 -4.63 -6.36 -38.79
N ASP A 725 -3.81 -6.82 -39.75
CA ASP A 725 -3.27 -8.16 -39.76
C ASP A 725 -2.02 -8.28 -38.88
N ALA A 726 -1.84 -9.39 -38.21
CA ALA A 726 -0.64 -9.73 -37.46
C ALA A 726 -0.04 -11.04 -37.97
N VAL A 727 1.27 -11.09 -38.12
CA VAL A 727 2.03 -12.29 -38.50
C VAL A 727 3.08 -12.55 -37.41
N ASP A 728 3.03 -13.73 -36.81
CA ASP A 728 4.01 -14.25 -35.86
C ASP A 728 4.69 -15.47 -36.51
N THR A 729 6.02 -15.47 -36.57
CA THR A 729 6.82 -16.54 -37.14
C THR A 729 7.79 -17.08 -36.12
N ALA A 730 7.81 -18.39 -35.92
CA ALA A 730 8.75 -19.09 -35.06
C ALA A 730 9.55 -20.14 -35.81
N VAL A 731 10.87 -20.16 -35.56
CA VAL A 731 11.78 -21.21 -35.98
C VAL A 731 12.13 -22.08 -34.78
N VAL A 732 11.81 -23.38 -34.90
CA VAL A 732 11.86 -24.34 -33.80
C VAL A 732 12.78 -25.53 -34.20
N GLU A 733 13.60 -25.96 -33.24
CA GLU A 733 14.57 -27.05 -33.45
C GLU A 733 13.86 -28.41 -33.64
N LYS A 734 14.34 -29.19 -34.54
CA LYS A 734 13.85 -30.58 -34.73
C LYS A 734 14.25 -31.44 -33.52
N GLY A 735 13.35 -32.32 -33.14
CA GLY A 735 13.55 -33.24 -32.02
C GLY A 735 13.23 -32.65 -30.67
N THR A 736 13.90 -31.58 -30.23
CA THR A 736 13.66 -30.94 -28.92
C THR A 736 12.43 -30.02 -28.93
N LEU A 737 12.04 -29.52 -30.11
CA LEU A 737 11.00 -28.50 -30.33
C LEU A 737 11.26 -27.19 -29.54
N LEU A 738 12.54 -26.89 -29.23
CA LEU A 738 12.94 -25.63 -28.60
C LEU A 738 12.94 -24.52 -29.64
N ILE A 739 12.46 -23.35 -29.22
CA ILE A 739 12.45 -22.16 -30.08
C ILE A 739 13.88 -21.64 -30.27
N ARG A 740 14.20 -21.21 -31.49
CA ARG A 740 15.49 -20.60 -31.88
C ARG A 740 15.33 -19.14 -32.27
N LYS A 741 14.24 -18.79 -32.95
CA LYS A 741 13.96 -17.41 -33.39
C LYS A 741 12.46 -17.17 -33.41
N ARG A 742 12.10 -15.92 -33.16
CA ARG A 742 10.73 -15.41 -33.32
C ARG A 742 10.76 -14.06 -33.99
N SER A 743 9.82 -13.82 -34.91
CA SER A 743 9.54 -12.50 -35.45
C SER A 743 8.05 -12.25 -35.47
N VAL A 744 7.63 -11.06 -35.05
CA VAL A 744 6.23 -10.62 -35.08
C VAL A 744 6.16 -9.31 -35.87
N ASN A 745 5.16 -9.21 -36.74
CA ASN A 745 4.82 -7.97 -37.45
C ASN A 745 3.33 -7.69 -37.26
N GLN A 746 3.00 -6.52 -36.67
CA GLN A 746 1.63 -6.09 -36.42
C GLN A 746 1.53 -4.55 -36.54
N GLY A 747 1.10 -4.05 -37.67
CA GLY A 747 0.99 -2.60 -37.91
C GLY A 747 2.32 -1.88 -37.64
N PRO A 748 2.37 -0.91 -36.70
CA PRO A 748 3.59 -0.16 -36.37
C PRO A 748 4.54 -0.93 -35.42
N MET A 749 4.18 -2.14 -34.98
CA MET A 749 4.97 -2.97 -34.07
C MET A 749 5.69 -4.08 -34.86
N SER A 750 7.00 -4.25 -34.61
CA SER A 750 7.75 -5.44 -34.97
C SER A 750 8.57 -5.96 -33.80
N LEU A 751 8.75 -7.28 -33.74
CA LEU A 751 9.57 -7.97 -32.76
C LEU A 751 10.53 -8.91 -33.48
N GLU A 752 11.77 -8.92 -33.06
CA GLU A 752 12.78 -9.90 -33.52
C GLU A 752 13.52 -10.42 -32.28
N THR A 753 13.45 -11.72 -32.01
CA THR A 753 14.14 -12.36 -30.89
C THR A 753 14.87 -13.62 -31.30
N THR A 754 16.00 -13.87 -30.67
CA THR A 754 16.83 -15.08 -30.80
C THR A 754 16.95 -15.74 -29.44
N TYR A 755 16.76 -17.04 -29.39
CA TYR A 755 16.85 -17.87 -28.21
C TYR A 755 18.12 -18.74 -28.28
N ALA A 756 18.97 -18.62 -27.29
CA ALA A 756 20.25 -19.35 -27.22
C ALA A 756 20.47 -19.87 -25.80
N GLY A 757 20.34 -21.20 -25.63
CA GLY A 757 20.45 -21.82 -24.30
C GLY A 757 19.43 -21.21 -23.32
N ASN A 758 19.92 -20.53 -22.30
CA ASN A 758 19.11 -19.94 -21.24
C ASN A 758 18.63 -18.51 -21.53
N SER A 759 19.06 -17.90 -22.63
CA SER A 759 18.83 -16.47 -22.88
C SER A 759 17.94 -16.20 -24.09
N VAL A 760 17.16 -15.12 -24.01
CA VAL A 760 16.50 -14.49 -25.13
C VAL A 760 17.08 -13.10 -25.35
N THR A 761 17.49 -12.80 -26.59
CA THR A 761 18.01 -11.49 -26.99
C THR A 761 17.30 -11.01 -28.25
N GLY A 762 17.20 -9.70 -28.44
CA GLY A 762 16.56 -9.15 -29.60
C GLY A 762 16.12 -7.70 -29.42
N LYS A 763 15.10 -7.32 -30.17
CA LYS A 763 14.51 -5.97 -30.07
C LYS A 763 13.03 -5.99 -30.41
N MET A 764 12.31 -5.07 -29.82
CA MET A 764 10.95 -4.69 -30.18
C MET A 764 10.95 -3.28 -30.72
N THR A 765 10.38 -3.07 -31.89
CA THR A 765 10.21 -1.73 -32.50
C THR A 765 8.74 -1.34 -32.41
N MET A 766 8.44 -0.15 -31.88
CA MET A 766 7.10 0.39 -31.82
C MET A 766 7.13 1.82 -32.36
N GLY A 767 6.40 2.11 -33.43
CA GLY A 767 6.38 3.43 -34.03
C GLY A 767 7.76 3.97 -34.42
N GLY A 768 8.70 3.11 -34.83
CA GLY A 768 10.07 3.49 -35.21
C GLY A 768 11.06 3.59 -34.04
N LYS A 769 10.65 3.32 -32.80
CA LYS A 769 11.51 3.32 -31.62
C LYS A 769 11.87 1.89 -31.24
N ASP A 770 13.17 1.59 -31.18
CA ASP A 770 13.68 0.27 -30.78
C ASP A 770 13.82 0.17 -29.25
N THR A 771 13.32 -0.94 -28.72
CA THR A 771 13.50 -1.34 -27.31
C THR A 771 14.28 -2.65 -27.29
N PRO A 772 15.49 -2.72 -26.73
CA PRO A 772 16.29 -3.93 -26.69
C PRO A 772 15.69 -4.96 -25.72
N ILE A 773 15.88 -6.24 -26.02
CA ILE A 773 15.50 -7.39 -25.21
C ILE A 773 16.76 -8.17 -24.87
N SER A 774 16.99 -8.43 -23.57
CA SER A 774 18.07 -9.31 -23.09
C SER A 774 17.67 -9.87 -21.74
N VAL A 775 17.26 -11.13 -21.69
CA VAL A 775 16.70 -11.78 -20.49
C VAL A 775 17.30 -13.17 -20.33
N ASP A 776 17.74 -13.51 -19.13
CA ASP A 776 18.08 -14.89 -18.74
C ASP A 776 16.82 -15.59 -18.22
N LEU A 777 16.45 -16.68 -18.84
CA LEU A 777 15.29 -17.48 -18.52
C LEU A 777 15.57 -18.61 -17.52
N GLY A 778 16.83 -18.77 -17.07
CA GLY A 778 17.24 -19.89 -16.22
C GLY A 778 17.22 -21.26 -16.89
N GLY A 779 16.98 -21.31 -18.20
CA GLY A 779 16.88 -22.51 -19.04
C GLY A 779 16.13 -22.25 -20.34
N PRO A 780 16.13 -23.19 -21.30
CA PRO A 780 15.47 -23.00 -22.59
C PRO A 780 13.96 -22.78 -22.48
N ALA A 781 13.42 -21.91 -23.34
CA ALA A 781 11.98 -21.68 -23.48
C ALA A 781 11.33 -22.78 -24.34
N PHE A 782 10.07 -23.11 -24.03
CA PHE A 782 9.30 -24.13 -24.73
C PHE A 782 7.89 -23.60 -25.04
N ALA A 783 7.36 -23.94 -26.21
CA ALA A 783 6.03 -23.56 -26.68
C ALA A 783 5.73 -22.06 -26.49
N GLU A 784 6.66 -21.21 -26.90
CA GLU A 784 6.62 -19.76 -26.76
C GLU A 784 6.60 -19.11 -28.13
N ALA A 785 5.58 -18.82 -28.77
CA ALA A 785 5.44 -18.13 -30.07
C ALA A 785 4.45 -18.80 -31.00
N ALA A 786 4.51 -18.45 -32.30
CA ALA A 786 3.73 -19.07 -33.35
C ALA A 786 3.77 -20.62 -33.31
N GLY A 787 2.63 -21.24 -33.47
CA GLY A 787 2.52 -22.70 -33.43
C GLY A 787 2.66 -23.34 -32.06
N ALA A 788 2.74 -22.58 -30.96
CA ALA A 788 2.86 -23.11 -29.60
C ALA A 788 1.88 -24.26 -29.30
N PRO A 789 0.57 -24.22 -29.67
CA PRO A 789 -0.35 -25.30 -29.43
C PRO A 789 0.00 -26.60 -30.16
N PHE A 790 0.62 -26.51 -31.35
CA PHE A 790 1.10 -27.67 -32.12
C PHE A 790 2.37 -28.26 -31.51
N VAL A 791 3.27 -27.42 -30.94
CA VAL A 791 4.43 -27.89 -30.19
C VAL A 791 3.96 -28.65 -28.92
N ILE A 792 2.91 -28.14 -28.24
CA ILE A 792 2.25 -28.83 -27.11
C ILE A 792 1.64 -30.16 -27.59
N GLY A 793 1.04 -30.18 -28.74
CA GLY A 793 0.45 -31.40 -29.37
C GLY A 793 1.46 -32.54 -29.55
N CYS A 794 2.74 -32.23 -29.67
CA CYS A 794 3.83 -33.22 -29.81
C CYS A 794 4.31 -33.81 -28.48
N LEU A 795 3.75 -33.41 -27.33
CA LEU A 795 4.07 -33.98 -26.01
C LEU A 795 3.32 -35.34 -25.84
N PRO A 796 3.78 -36.21 -24.92
CA PRO A 796 3.17 -37.53 -24.67
C PRO A 796 1.82 -37.38 -23.93
N LEU A 797 0.87 -36.75 -24.61
CA LEU A 797 -0.46 -36.46 -24.10
C LEU A 797 -1.25 -37.72 -23.77
N LYS A 798 -1.69 -37.80 -22.51
CA LYS A 798 -2.62 -38.79 -21.95
C LYS A 798 -3.33 -38.15 -20.77
N GLU A 799 -4.46 -38.68 -20.37
CA GLU A 799 -5.17 -38.17 -19.20
C GLU A 799 -4.25 -38.16 -17.96
N GLY A 800 -4.27 -37.05 -17.23
CA GLY A 800 -3.43 -36.82 -16.04
C GLY A 800 -1.98 -36.44 -16.35
N TYR A 801 -1.53 -36.40 -17.63
CA TYR A 801 -0.22 -35.87 -17.99
C TYR A 801 -0.12 -34.40 -17.56
N ALA A 802 0.96 -34.05 -16.86
CA ALA A 802 1.21 -32.67 -16.43
C ALA A 802 2.70 -32.37 -16.52
N VAL A 803 3.02 -31.15 -16.93
CA VAL A 803 4.40 -30.64 -17.03
C VAL A 803 4.42 -29.13 -16.83
N THR A 804 5.48 -28.65 -16.20
CA THR A 804 5.79 -27.21 -16.11
C THR A 804 6.92 -26.88 -17.06
N PHE A 805 6.86 -25.77 -17.77
CA PHE A 805 7.89 -25.32 -18.68
C PHE A 805 8.10 -23.82 -18.64
N ARG A 806 9.28 -23.40 -19.11
CA ARG A 806 9.64 -21.97 -19.21
C ARG A 806 9.07 -21.38 -20.47
N ASN A 807 8.58 -20.17 -20.34
CA ASN A 807 8.12 -19.32 -21.41
C ASN A 807 8.65 -17.89 -21.18
N PHE A 808 8.51 -17.00 -22.15
CA PHE A 808 8.97 -15.63 -22.07
C PHE A 808 7.80 -14.65 -22.02
N ASP A 809 7.73 -13.83 -20.96
CA ASP A 809 6.77 -12.74 -20.89
C ASP A 809 7.38 -11.50 -21.55
N LEU A 810 6.96 -11.23 -22.79
CA LEU A 810 7.45 -10.10 -23.57
C LEU A 810 7.13 -8.74 -22.92
N GLN A 811 5.97 -8.61 -22.29
CA GLN A 811 5.54 -7.34 -21.69
C GLN A 811 6.31 -7.03 -20.42
N LYS A 812 6.60 -8.05 -19.61
CA LYS A 812 7.31 -7.92 -18.34
C LYS A 812 8.82 -8.15 -18.50
N GLN A 813 9.28 -8.53 -19.68
CA GLN A 813 10.67 -8.91 -20.01
C GLN A 813 11.29 -9.84 -18.93
N LYS A 814 10.59 -10.92 -18.61
CA LYS A 814 11.05 -11.91 -17.62
C LYS A 814 10.68 -13.33 -18.00
N VAL A 815 11.29 -14.31 -17.32
CA VAL A 815 10.84 -15.69 -17.41
C VAL A 815 9.41 -15.81 -16.87
N LYS A 816 8.62 -16.66 -17.53
CA LYS A 816 7.26 -17.03 -17.15
C LYS A 816 7.18 -18.55 -17.12
N LEU A 817 6.64 -19.09 -16.04
CA LEU A 817 6.41 -20.52 -15.91
C LEU A 817 4.97 -20.82 -16.26
N LEU A 818 4.76 -21.79 -17.15
CA LEU A 818 3.43 -22.28 -17.50
C LEU A 818 3.28 -23.72 -17.06
N GLN A 819 2.12 -24.04 -16.47
CA GLN A 819 1.73 -25.40 -16.10
C GLN A 819 0.72 -25.95 -17.09
N LEU A 820 1.06 -27.07 -17.70
CA LEU A 820 0.20 -27.82 -18.59
C LEU A 820 -0.37 -29.03 -17.86
N LYS A 821 -1.67 -29.27 -18.03
CA LYS A 821 -2.34 -30.47 -17.55
C LYS A 821 -3.34 -30.99 -18.59
N VAL A 822 -3.28 -32.28 -18.89
CA VAL A 822 -4.32 -32.96 -19.67
C VAL A 822 -5.45 -33.33 -18.73
N ALA A 823 -6.59 -32.64 -18.87
CA ALA A 823 -7.71 -32.75 -17.94
C ALA A 823 -8.67 -33.91 -18.31
N ALA A 824 -8.86 -34.19 -19.62
CA ALA A 824 -9.77 -35.22 -20.11
C ALA A 824 -9.44 -35.61 -21.53
N LEU A 825 -9.95 -36.77 -21.98
CA LEU A 825 -10.16 -37.14 -23.38
C LEU A 825 -11.65 -37.05 -23.66
N GLU A 826 -12.06 -36.22 -24.61
CA GLU A 826 -13.48 -35.95 -24.86
C GLU A 826 -13.73 -35.80 -26.38
N GLN A 827 -14.97 -36.06 -26.82
CA GLN A 827 -15.35 -35.85 -28.19
C GLN A 827 -15.72 -34.39 -28.44
N VAL A 828 -15.09 -33.79 -29.45
CA VAL A 828 -15.25 -32.36 -29.76
C VAL A 828 -15.68 -32.23 -31.22
N ALA A 829 -16.82 -31.59 -31.44
CA ALA A 829 -17.32 -31.22 -32.74
C ALA A 829 -16.94 -29.79 -33.10
N VAL A 830 -16.34 -29.62 -34.31
CA VAL A 830 -15.95 -28.33 -34.90
C VAL A 830 -16.33 -28.34 -36.39
N PRO A 831 -16.26 -27.20 -37.10
CA PRO A 831 -16.60 -27.20 -38.53
C PRO A 831 -15.84 -28.21 -39.38
N ALA A 832 -14.59 -28.55 -39.05
CA ALA A 832 -13.78 -29.58 -39.75
C ALA A 832 -14.22 -31.02 -39.44
N GLY A 833 -15.12 -31.26 -38.47
CA GLY A 833 -15.60 -32.61 -38.13
C GLY A 833 -15.65 -32.86 -36.61
N SER A 834 -15.82 -34.14 -36.25
CA SER A 834 -15.79 -34.60 -34.85
C SER A 834 -14.50 -35.33 -34.56
N PHE A 835 -13.86 -35.02 -33.45
CA PHE A 835 -12.57 -35.55 -33.05
C PHE A 835 -12.59 -36.05 -31.60
N ASP A 836 -11.95 -37.16 -31.34
CA ASP A 836 -11.52 -37.50 -29.96
C ASP A 836 -10.32 -36.65 -29.64
N ALA A 837 -10.44 -35.73 -28.71
CA ALA A 837 -9.43 -34.73 -28.40
C ALA A 837 -9.06 -34.67 -26.91
N TYR A 838 -7.78 -34.53 -26.63
CA TYR A 838 -7.31 -34.22 -25.31
C TYR A 838 -7.63 -32.77 -24.97
N ARG A 839 -8.31 -32.53 -23.85
CA ARG A 839 -8.49 -31.22 -23.30
C ARG A 839 -7.27 -30.87 -22.45
N VAL A 840 -6.44 -29.96 -22.97
CA VAL A 840 -5.17 -29.54 -22.41
C VAL A 840 -5.33 -28.14 -21.81
N GLU A 841 -5.19 -28.02 -20.51
CA GLU A 841 -5.25 -26.75 -19.80
C GLU A 841 -3.83 -26.24 -19.56
N VAL A 842 -3.56 -24.98 -19.93
CA VAL A 842 -2.30 -24.29 -19.70
C VAL A 842 -2.60 -23.08 -18.83
N THR A 843 -1.95 -22.99 -17.68
CA THR A 843 -2.17 -21.95 -16.67
C THR A 843 -0.87 -21.30 -16.25
N ASN A 844 -0.94 -20.04 -15.84
CA ASN A 844 0.17 -19.33 -15.22
C ASN A 844 -0.01 -19.36 -13.70
N PRO A 845 0.87 -20.02 -12.92
CA PRO A 845 0.77 -20.04 -11.45
C PRO A 845 0.91 -18.65 -10.78
N GLU A 846 1.54 -17.68 -11.49
CA GLU A 846 1.70 -16.31 -11.01
C GLU A 846 0.51 -15.40 -11.37
N ASP A 847 -0.38 -15.86 -12.27
CA ASP A 847 -1.55 -15.11 -12.73
C ASP A 847 -2.71 -16.07 -13.04
N ALA A 848 -3.56 -16.31 -12.05
CA ALA A 848 -4.68 -17.25 -12.17
C ALA A 848 -5.71 -16.85 -13.25
N ALA A 849 -5.74 -15.59 -13.68
CA ALA A 849 -6.59 -15.11 -14.76
C ALA A 849 -6.05 -15.52 -16.15
N GLU A 850 -4.76 -15.85 -16.26
CA GLU A 850 -4.15 -16.31 -17.50
C GLU A 850 -4.34 -17.81 -17.68
N LYS A 851 -5.37 -18.18 -18.41
CA LYS A 851 -5.71 -19.58 -18.72
C LYS A 851 -6.00 -19.77 -20.19
N VAL A 852 -5.37 -20.78 -20.79
CA VAL A 852 -5.64 -21.22 -22.15
C VAL A 852 -6.03 -22.70 -22.11
N THR A 853 -7.05 -23.08 -22.87
CA THR A 853 -7.49 -24.47 -23.07
C THR A 853 -7.38 -24.83 -24.55
N TYR A 854 -6.66 -25.88 -24.84
CA TYR A 854 -6.55 -26.47 -26.17
C TYR A 854 -7.26 -27.81 -26.19
N TRP A 855 -7.95 -28.09 -27.32
CA TRP A 855 -8.43 -29.43 -27.63
C TRP A 855 -7.56 -29.96 -28.76
N ILE A 856 -6.79 -30.97 -28.47
CA ILE A 856 -5.79 -31.53 -29.38
C ILE A 856 -6.25 -32.93 -29.79
N ALA A 857 -6.52 -33.12 -31.09
CA ALA A 857 -6.98 -34.42 -31.62
C ALA A 857 -5.98 -35.53 -31.30
N LYS A 858 -6.48 -36.63 -30.73
CA LYS A 858 -5.66 -37.76 -30.27
C LYS A 858 -4.84 -38.40 -31.43
N ASP A 859 -5.43 -38.57 -32.58
CA ASP A 859 -4.82 -39.31 -33.69
C ASP A 859 -3.93 -38.44 -34.57
N THR A 860 -4.33 -37.17 -34.78
CA THR A 860 -3.61 -36.26 -35.69
C THR A 860 -2.64 -35.35 -34.95
N ARG A 861 -2.78 -35.20 -33.64
CA ARG A 861 -2.03 -34.24 -32.80
C ARG A 861 -2.25 -32.77 -33.21
N SER A 862 -3.25 -32.49 -34.05
CA SER A 862 -3.61 -31.14 -34.46
C SER A 862 -4.56 -30.50 -33.47
N VAL A 863 -4.47 -29.18 -33.36
CA VAL A 863 -5.36 -28.37 -32.52
C VAL A 863 -6.70 -28.22 -33.21
N VAL A 864 -7.78 -28.73 -32.63
CA VAL A 864 -9.12 -28.64 -33.24
C VAL A 864 -9.94 -27.49 -32.64
N LYS A 865 -9.68 -27.12 -31.39
CA LYS A 865 -10.36 -26.02 -30.74
C LYS A 865 -9.42 -25.35 -29.70
N MET A 866 -9.61 -24.05 -29.51
CA MET A 866 -8.88 -23.29 -28.50
C MET A 866 -9.81 -22.27 -27.82
N ALA A 867 -9.63 -22.09 -26.51
CA ALA A 867 -10.26 -21.03 -25.71
C ALA A 867 -9.24 -20.39 -24.78
N ALA A 868 -9.21 -19.06 -24.73
CA ALA A 868 -8.28 -18.31 -23.87
C ALA A 868 -8.96 -17.14 -23.18
N VAL A 869 -8.54 -16.84 -21.96
CA VAL A 869 -8.83 -15.58 -21.30
C VAL A 869 -7.65 -14.62 -21.54
N LEU A 870 -7.94 -13.38 -21.93
CA LEU A 870 -6.97 -12.35 -22.27
C LEU A 870 -6.97 -11.26 -21.17
N PRO A 871 -6.18 -11.39 -20.09
CA PRO A 871 -6.17 -10.43 -18.99
C PRO A 871 -5.74 -9.03 -19.44
N SER A 872 -4.82 -8.94 -20.40
CA SER A 872 -4.34 -7.68 -20.99
C SER A 872 -5.42 -6.89 -21.76
N MET A 873 -6.54 -7.56 -22.11
CA MET A 873 -7.71 -6.97 -22.77
C MET A 873 -8.93 -6.92 -21.81
N GLY A 874 -8.70 -6.71 -20.52
CA GLY A 874 -9.76 -6.59 -19.51
C GLY A 874 -10.56 -7.88 -19.28
N GLY A 875 -9.95 -9.05 -19.49
CA GLY A 875 -10.62 -10.35 -19.30
C GLY A 875 -11.44 -10.80 -20.52
N ALA A 876 -11.21 -10.22 -21.71
CA ALA A 876 -11.82 -10.68 -22.96
C ALA A 876 -11.55 -12.17 -23.20
N THR A 877 -12.47 -12.88 -23.86
CA THR A 877 -12.29 -14.30 -24.17
C THR A 877 -12.10 -14.53 -25.67
N LEU A 878 -11.06 -15.27 -26.01
CA LEU A 878 -10.81 -15.76 -27.37
C LEU A 878 -11.37 -17.18 -27.52
N SER A 879 -12.05 -17.46 -28.61
CA SER A 879 -12.44 -18.81 -29.04
C SER A 879 -12.04 -19.00 -30.49
N ALA A 880 -11.50 -20.21 -30.84
CA ALA A 880 -11.15 -20.57 -32.20
C ALA A 880 -11.46 -22.04 -32.44
N GLU A 881 -12.01 -22.37 -33.64
CA GLU A 881 -12.42 -23.70 -34.06
C GLU A 881 -11.89 -23.99 -35.45
N LEU A 882 -11.33 -25.19 -35.64
CA LEU A 882 -10.75 -25.67 -36.93
C LEU A 882 -11.85 -25.77 -38.01
N GLN A 883 -11.54 -25.19 -39.24
CA GLN A 883 -12.41 -25.16 -40.39
C GLN A 883 -12.18 -26.32 -41.33
#